data_d1be1c349c5a9428ab43d6ca642708c8
#
_entry.id   d1be1c349c5a9428ab43d6ca642708c8
#
_cell.length_a   1.000
_cell.length_b   1.000
_cell.length_c   1.000
_cell.angle_alpha   90.00
_cell.angle_beta   90.00
_cell.angle_gamma   90.00
#
_symmetry.space_group_name_H-M   'P 1'
#
loop_
_entity.id
_entity.type
_entity.pdbx_description
1 polymer ?
#
loop_
_entity_poly.entity_id
_entity_poly.type
_entity_poly.pdbx_seq_one_letter_code
_entity_poly.pdbx_strand_id
1 'polypeptide(L)'
;MSFKSGVSKLIIIAAALSVIPAYPCPGHSGEKPSLKVEDVIKRETLSEFDISPDGNWAAWVKSEADSKSNRRARKIVVKSLAGKTEFTLSASGSDSYTPRFSPDGSTICFIRKMEKGKSQIYRYRMAGGDSEKLTSVQNGVRDFKWLQGGKIIYSAREDSTYRERSLKDKEDDTVIVADQEHYPPVRLFILDPESGKTERLTENSGQIVEFSPSPDGKLVVYNLNVDIDYSYDHRNHPRQYLLELSAQQAGAAGPPREIFTEPFLNPYRYRWSGPGEFYCVRNISSDSTDTYVSIRRLYHYSVADDRISRAGISDLNGLGGAFFMVEDGLVADLAAGTRYRNIFARVEKGGITEYPLESESGRPLSIQCGRGRDIIYLVGDGSTVPSVRHGVLRRGKLQPRDTLYTLNKDYRNKFLARSEVISWTGALNQEVEGIVYYPRGYREETSYPLVVSLHGGPSGYDMDFFSERWSNYPHTLAGKGAMVLKVNYHGSGNYGLDWIESIRGHYYEYEVPDIISGVENLIEKGVADSSRIGIMGWSNGSILAIACCLESDMFKSLCAGAGDVNWTSDYGNCRFGAGFDNAYFGGPPWELTETYISKSPLFRMDQLETPTLIMFGSRDRAVPTEQGWEHFRAMQQIGKAPVRFILFPGAGHGPDKLSHQRRKMKEELAWMDRYLFEAPRDTNEVLPPRSPLSLRLSKLEAARTGRLFGTERNGVLIPETLPGEELAFGRFEVTRAQFREFNRKYNFREGTENYPVSGISFREASRYCEWLSEKTGDRYFLPSEEQMEKLLEEASPSPGSENNLAYWAGYIPTPDEERKLLNRISALGGRGALLTETGSFPAADGGYYDLAGNVAEWVSTRKGGSRAFGLSAVSNPDTRAADQVPPDDYTGFRVCRKSQGD
;
A
#
# COMPACT_ATOMS: atom_id res chain seq x y z
N MET A 1 35.03 -70.23 10.42
CA MET A 1 35.48 -70.25 11.82
C MET A 1 35.53 -68.86 12.40
N SER A 2 34.85 -68.65 13.49
CA SER A 2 34.92 -67.60 14.49
C SER A 2 34.21 -66.27 14.18
N PHE A 3 33.07 -66.16 14.77
CA PHE A 3 32.30 -65.00 15.14
C PHE A 3 33.08 -64.04 16.03
N LYS A 4 32.95 -62.74 15.85
CA LYS A 4 32.89 -61.77 16.94
C LYS A 4 31.96 -60.61 16.61
N SER A 5 30.97 -60.49 17.46
CA SER A 5 29.92 -59.48 17.55
C SER A 5 30.44 -58.09 17.84
N GLY A 6 29.92 -57.10 17.11
CA GLY A 6 30.05 -55.70 17.43
C GLY A 6 28.70 -55.06 17.65
N VAL A 7 28.40 -54.67 18.86
CA VAL A 7 27.17 -54.06 19.31
C VAL A 7 27.06 -52.63 18.78
N SER A 8 26.07 -52.37 17.94
CA SER A 8 25.68 -51.02 17.56
C SER A 8 24.90 -50.35 18.68
N LYS A 9 25.42 -49.26 19.19
CA LYS A 9 24.70 -48.39 20.13
C LYS A 9 23.67 -47.56 19.37
N LEU A 10 22.37 -47.85 19.62
CA LEU A 10 21.24 -47.07 19.24
C LEU A 10 21.23 -45.79 20.11
N ILE A 11 21.48 -44.62 19.54
CA ILE A 11 21.28 -43.34 20.23
C ILE A 11 19.81 -42.94 20.01
N ILE A 12 19.01 -43.08 21.06
CA ILE A 12 17.64 -42.57 21.14
C ILE A 12 17.75 -41.07 21.44
N ILE A 13 17.45 -40.25 20.43
CA ILE A 13 17.24 -38.81 20.62
C ILE A 13 15.82 -38.64 21.14
N ALA A 14 15.69 -38.36 22.43
CA ALA A 14 14.43 -37.96 23.04
C ALA A 14 14.10 -36.53 22.60
N ALA A 15 13.09 -36.39 21.76
CA ALA A 15 12.50 -35.08 21.44
C ALA A 15 11.82 -34.55 22.71
N ALA A 16 12.36 -33.52 23.30
CA ALA A 16 11.74 -32.79 24.39
C ALA A 16 10.59 -31.94 23.80
N LEU A 17 9.37 -32.43 23.94
CA LEU A 17 8.16 -31.62 23.79
C LEU A 17 8.17 -30.55 24.88
N SER A 18 8.50 -29.32 24.51
CA SER A 18 8.31 -28.16 25.38
C SER A 18 6.79 -27.81 25.39
N VAL A 19 6.14 -28.21 26.48
CA VAL A 19 4.78 -27.79 26.82
C VAL A 19 4.83 -26.27 27.10
N ILE A 20 4.33 -25.47 26.18
CA ILE A 20 4.08 -24.05 26.40
C ILE A 20 2.84 -23.96 27.32
N PRO A 21 2.92 -23.27 28.47
CA PRO A 21 1.75 -23.12 29.33
C PRO A 21 0.66 -22.30 28.65
N ALA A 22 -0.55 -22.85 28.56
CA ALA A 22 -1.73 -22.12 28.15
C ALA A 22 -1.98 -20.95 29.12
N TYR A 23 -1.88 -19.74 28.61
CA TYR A 23 -2.35 -18.55 29.35
C TYR A 23 -3.88 -18.59 29.42
N PRO A 24 -4.47 -18.33 30.61
CA PRO A 24 -5.93 -18.23 30.72
C PRO A 24 -6.43 -17.00 29.94
N CYS A 25 -7.46 -17.22 29.12
CA CYS A 25 -8.21 -16.13 28.46
C CYS A 25 -8.81 -15.22 29.57
N PRO A 26 -8.56 -13.91 29.52
CA PRO A 26 -9.33 -12.98 30.32
C PRO A 26 -10.76 -12.88 29.75
N GLY A 27 -11.73 -12.84 30.64
CA GLY A 27 -13.14 -12.77 30.32
C GLY A 27 -13.55 -11.53 29.49
N HIS A 28 -14.65 -11.66 28.84
CA HIS A 28 -15.42 -10.74 28.01
C HIS A 28 -15.07 -9.25 28.15
N SER A 29 -14.13 -8.79 27.34
CA SER A 29 -14.05 -7.40 26.91
C SER A 29 -14.52 -7.39 25.45
N GLY A 30 -15.37 -6.46 25.03
CA GLY A 30 -15.99 -6.37 23.72
C GLY A 30 -14.99 -6.64 22.57
N GLU A 31 -15.44 -7.42 21.58
CA GLU A 31 -14.56 -7.80 20.44
C GLU A 31 -14.00 -6.56 19.75
N LYS A 32 -12.70 -6.53 19.57
CA LYS A 32 -12.05 -5.41 18.88
C LYS A 32 -12.56 -5.32 17.43
N PRO A 33 -12.95 -4.14 16.92
CA PRO A 33 -13.41 -3.98 15.55
C PRO A 33 -12.31 -4.36 14.53
N SER A 34 -12.70 -4.83 13.33
CA SER A 34 -11.77 -5.12 12.23
C SER A 34 -11.14 -3.84 11.70
N LEU A 35 -9.96 -3.97 11.07
CA LEU A 35 -9.40 -2.90 10.25
C LEU A 35 -10.32 -2.65 9.05
N LYS A 36 -10.63 -1.38 8.81
CA LYS A 36 -11.38 -0.90 7.65
C LYS A 36 -10.41 -0.35 6.59
N VAL A 37 -10.87 -0.22 5.35
CA VAL A 37 -10.10 0.40 4.26
C VAL A 37 -9.53 1.76 4.68
N GLU A 38 -10.32 2.59 5.39
CA GLU A 38 -9.87 3.90 5.86
C GLU A 38 -8.72 3.84 6.86
N ASP A 39 -8.68 2.84 7.73
CA ASP A 39 -7.55 2.63 8.63
C ASP A 39 -6.27 2.38 7.82
N VAL A 40 -6.34 1.52 6.79
CA VAL A 40 -5.21 1.22 5.90
C VAL A 40 -4.76 2.44 5.09
N ILE A 41 -5.69 3.23 4.58
CA ILE A 41 -5.38 4.46 3.86
C ILE A 41 -4.71 5.50 4.78
N LYS A 42 -5.18 5.62 6.02
CA LYS A 42 -4.64 6.55 7.03
C LYS A 42 -3.33 6.08 7.68
N ARG A 43 -2.86 4.86 7.41
CA ARG A 43 -1.65 4.31 8.03
C ARG A 43 -0.45 5.25 7.94
N GLU A 44 0.40 5.19 8.95
CA GLU A 44 1.70 5.87 8.98
C GLU A 44 2.81 4.97 8.44
N THR A 45 3.83 5.57 7.84
CA THR A 45 5.09 4.88 7.52
C THR A 45 6.27 5.73 7.94
N LEU A 46 7.38 5.08 8.30
CA LEU A 46 8.62 5.73 8.68
C LEU A 46 9.75 5.30 7.75
N SER A 47 10.68 6.22 7.49
CA SER A 47 11.84 5.98 6.63
C SER A 47 12.97 6.97 6.92
N GLU A 48 14.10 6.78 6.27
CA GLU A 48 15.21 7.73 6.21
C GLU A 48 15.70 8.20 7.59
N PHE A 49 16.05 7.24 8.44
CA PHE A 49 16.55 7.54 9.78
C PHE A 49 17.98 8.10 9.75
N ASP A 50 18.29 9.01 10.67
CA ASP A 50 19.63 9.47 10.98
C ASP A 50 19.80 9.67 12.49
N ILE A 51 21.03 9.52 12.99
CA ILE A 51 21.42 9.72 14.38
C ILE A 51 22.45 10.83 14.42
N SER A 52 22.35 11.76 15.37
CA SER A 52 23.34 12.81 15.55
C SER A 52 24.71 12.22 15.94
N PRO A 53 25.84 12.87 15.57
CA PRO A 53 27.19 12.37 15.88
C PRO A 53 27.45 12.12 17.35
N ASP A 54 26.83 12.90 18.22
CA ASP A 54 26.96 12.81 19.69
C ASP A 54 26.02 11.74 20.31
N GLY A 55 25.20 11.06 19.48
CA GLY A 55 24.23 10.05 19.95
C GLY A 55 23.05 10.62 20.75
N ASN A 56 22.84 11.93 20.78
CA ASN A 56 21.80 12.56 21.60
C ASN A 56 20.44 12.69 20.89
N TRP A 57 20.43 12.67 19.56
CA TRP A 57 19.24 12.89 18.74
C TRP A 57 19.08 11.84 17.64
N ALA A 58 17.84 11.52 17.35
CA ALA A 58 17.44 10.77 16.16
C ALA A 58 16.47 11.60 15.31
N ALA A 59 16.54 11.44 14.01
CA ALA A 59 15.61 12.05 13.07
C ALA A 59 15.11 10.99 12.08
N TRP A 60 13.85 11.10 11.64
CA TRP A 60 13.28 10.23 10.63
C TRP A 60 12.18 10.93 9.85
N VAL A 61 11.88 10.41 8.66
CA VAL A 61 10.74 10.83 7.86
C VAL A 61 9.51 10.06 8.29
N LYS A 62 8.45 10.77 8.67
CA LYS A 62 7.11 10.24 8.88
C LYS A 62 6.24 10.60 7.70
N SER A 63 5.62 9.59 7.07
CA SER A 63 4.64 9.76 5.99
C SER A 63 3.25 9.43 6.49
N GLU A 64 2.32 10.34 6.33
CA GLU A 64 0.92 10.19 6.75
C GLU A 64 -0.04 10.64 5.65
N ALA A 65 -1.30 10.19 5.70
CA ALA A 65 -2.32 10.57 4.72
C ALA A 65 -2.73 12.04 4.88
N ASP A 66 -2.71 12.78 3.79
CA ASP A 66 -3.26 14.13 3.68
C ASP A 66 -4.49 14.10 2.77
N SER A 67 -5.67 14.06 3.37
CA SER A 67 -6.93 14.00 2.63
C SER A 67 -7.20 15.25 1.80
N LYS A 68 -6.67 16.42 2.20
CA LYS A 68 -6.87 17.67 1.45
C LYS A 68 -6.13 17.67 0.11
N SER A 69 -4.90 17.18 0.10
CA SER A 69 -4.11 17.05 -1.14
C SER A 69 -4.30 15.69 -1.81
N ASN A 70 -5.11 14.80 -1.23
CA ASN A 70 -5.35 13.44 -1.73
C ASN A 70 -4.05 12.63 -1.96
N ARG A 71 -3.04 12.82 -1.12
CA ARG A 71 -1.73 12.17 -1.20
C ARG A 71 -1.12 11.95 0.18
N ARG A 72 0.00 11.27 0.22
CA ARG A 72 0.78 11.17 1.46
C ARG A 72 1.68 12.39 1.62
N ALA A 73 1.64 13.00 2.79
CA ALA A 73 2.54 14.09 3.18
C ALA A 73 3.71 13.55 4.00
N ARG A 74 4.91 14.10 3.78
CA ARG A 74 6.14 13.72 4.47
C ARG A 74 6.61 14.84 5.38
N LYS A 75 6.91 14.50 6.63
CA LYS A 75 7.49 15.42 7.61
C LYS A 75 8.64 14.75 8.36
N ILE A 76 9.55 15.52 8.88
CA ILE A 76 10.66 14.99 9.66
C ILE A 76 10.33 15.13 11.15
N VAL A 77 10.44 14.03 11.86
CA VAL A 77 10.36 13.98 13.32
C VAL A 77 11.79 13.95 13.86
N VAL A 78 12.08 14.78 14.84
CA VAL A 78 13.36 14.82 15.55
C VAL A 78 13.10 14.57 17.02
N LYS A 79 13.81 13.59 17.60
CA LYS A 79 13.60 13.15 18.99
C LYS A 79 14.92 13.01 19.73
N SER A 80 14.95 13.47 20.97
CA SER A 80 16.08 13.24 21.87
C SER A 80 16.15 11.77 22.27
N LEU A 81 17.35 11.18 22.19
CA LEU A 81 17.65 9.82 22.67
C LEU A 81 18.01 9.81 24.17
N ALA A 82 18.34 10.98 24.74
CA ALA A 82 18.67 11.14 26.16
C ALA A 82 17.53 11.74 27.00
N GLY A 83 16.48 12.27 26.34
CA GLY A 83 15.39 13.00 26.99
C GLY A 83 14.02 12.77 26.36
N LYS A 84 13.06 13.60 26.74
CA LYS A 84 11.66 13.52 26.26
C LYS A 84 11.34 14.48 25.11
N THR A 85 12.29 15.32 24.71
CA THR A 85 12.06 16.35 23.68
C THR A 85 11.83 15.71 22.33
N GLU A 86 10.73 16.09 21.70
CA GLU A 86 10.34 15.69 20.34
C GLU A 86 9.76 16.91 19.62
N PHE A 87 10.14 17.14 18.37
CA PHE A 87 9.57 18.17 17.52
C PHE A 87 9.53 17.74 16.05
N THR A 88 8.79 18.49 15.24
CA THR A 88 8.57 18.14 13.83
C THR A 88 9.00 19.27 12.93
N LEU A 89 9.78 18.96 11.90
CA LEU A 89 10.18 19.90 10.84
C LEU A 89 9.22 19.70 9.65
N SER A 90 8.28 20.61 9.53
CA SER A 90 7.27 20.60 8.45
C SER A 90 6.91 22.04 8.08
N ALA A 91 6.34 22.21 6.89
CA ALA A 91 5.70 23.45 6.47
C ALA A 91 4.43 23.08 5.71
N SER A 92 3.38 23.90 5.83
CA SER A 92 2.12 23.69 5.13
C SER A 92 2.32 23.58 3.62
N GLY A 93 1.70 22.60 2.97
CA GLY A 93 1.83 22.35 1.53
C GLY A 93 3.23 21.92 1.08
N SER A 94 4.00 21.27 1.95
CA SER A 94 5.33 20.78 1.60
C SER A 94 5.58 19.35 2.05
N ASP A 95 6.53 18.69 1.37
CA ASP A 95 7.16 17.44 1.81
C ASP A 95 8.57 17.75 2.31
N SER A 96 8.92 17.25 3.50
CA SER A 96 10.27 17.32 4.07
C SER A 96 10.82 15.90 4.24
N TYR A 97 12.03 15.64 3.74
CA TYR A 97 12.67 14.32 3.71
C TYR A 97 14.19 14.41 3.68
N THR A 98 14.88 13.29 3.74
CA THR A 98 16.34 13.15 3.78
C THR A 98 16.98 13.98 4.91
N PRO A 99 16.62 13.75 6.19
CA PRO A 99 17.27 14.41 7.31
C PRO A 99 18.72 13.94 7.45
N ARG A 100 19.64 14.89 7.69
CA ARG A 100 21.06 14.60 7.96
C ARG A 100 21.60 15.59 8.98
N PHE A 101 22.10 15.09 10.10
CA PHE A 101 22.81 15.93 11.09
C PHE A 101 24.17 16.37 10.55
N SER A 102 24.55 17.60 10.86
CA SER A 102 25.91 18.12 10.62
C SER A 102 26.95 17.31 11.39
N PRO A 103 28.22 17.29 10.98
CA PRO A 103 29.29 16.57 11.67
C PRO A 103 29.48 16.95 13.13
N ASP A 104 29.17 18.19 13.52
CA ASP A 104 29.20 18.70 14.89
C ASP A 104 27.89 18.52 15.68
N GLY A 105 26.84 17.99 15.02
CA GLY A 105 25.51 17.77 15.60
C GLY A 105 24.68 19.04 15.87
N SER A 106 25.23 20.23 15.61
CA SER A 106 24.58 21.52 15.90
C SER A 106 23.42 21.86 14.96
N THR A 107 23.35 21.20 13.82
CA THR A 107 22.41 21.50 12.74
C THR A 107 21.86 20.21 12.12
N ILE A 108 20.61 20.24 11.69
CA ILE A 108 20.03 19.22 10.81
C ILE A 108 19.68 19.85 9.47
N CYS A 109 20.22 19.31 8.36
CA CYS A 109 19.79 19.64 7.02
C CYS A 109 18.83 18.61 6.48
N PHE A 110 17.98 19.05 5.56
CA PHE A 110 16.98 18.18 4.93
C PHE A 110 16.52 18.75 3.59
N ILE A 111 15.93 17.92 2.76
CA ILE A 111 15.29 18.36 1.52
C ILE A 111 13.83 18.71 1.83
N ARG A 112 13.39 19.89 1.33
CA ARG A 112 11.98 20.28 1.33
C ARG A 112 11.53 20.61 -0.08
N LYS A 113 10.38 20.05 -0.47
CA LYS A 113 9.70 20.30 -1.73
C LYS A 113 8.35 20.94 -1.45
N MET A 114 8.17 22.17 -1.85
CA MET A 114 6.88 22.86 -1.83
C MET A 114 5.98 22.31 -2.93
N GLU A 115 4.66 22.34 -2.75
CA GLU A 115 3.67 21.79 -3.69
C GLU A 115 3.88 22.24 -5.14
N LYS A 116 4.15 23.54 -5.36
CA LYS A 116 4.43 24.12 -6.68
C LYS A 116 5.91 24.43 -6.92
N GLY A 117 6.81 23.83 -6.09
CA GLY A 117 8.24 24.13 -6.12
C GLY A 117 9.12 22.95 -6.46
N LYS A 118 10.40 23.21 -6.58
CA LYS A 118 11.46 22.21 -6.71
C LYS A 118 12.06 21.90 -5.34
N SER A 119 12.65 20.70 -5.21
CA SER A 119 13.32 20.25 -4.00
C SER A 119 14.53 21.13 -3.69
N GLN A 120 14.65 21.62 -2.45
CA GLN A 120 15.75 22.47 -2.01
C GLN A 120 16.29 21.99 -0.66
N ILE A 121 17.55 22.28 -0.35
CA ILE A 121 18.14 22.02 0.96
C ILE A 121 17.69 23.11 1.92
N TYR A 122 17.23 22.69 3.08
CA TYR A 122 16.92 23.55 4.24
C TYR A 122 17.76 23.12 5.42
N ARG A 123 18.09 24.05 6.30
CA ARG A 123 18.72 23.77 7.60
C ARG A 123 17.83 24.19 8.77
N TYR A 124 17.99 23.48 9.87
CA TYR A 124 17.43 23.82 11.16
C TYR A 124 18.54 23.73 12.21
N ARG A 125 18.75 24.79 12.99
CA ARG A 125 19.74 24.80 14.08
C ARG A 125 19.15 24.12 15.31
N MET A 126 19.87 23.16 15.89
CA MET A 126 19.37 22.40 17.06
C MET A 126 19.17 23.27 18.30
N ALA A 127 19.78 24.46 18.35
CA ALA A 127 19.54 25.48 19.37
C ALA A 127 18.16 26.15 19.27
N GLY A 128 17.41 25.93 18.19
CA GLY A 128 16.07 26.47 17.94
C GLY A 128 16.01 27.48 16.80
N GLY A 129 14.81 28.00 16.54
CA GLY A 129 14.51 28.92 15.45
C GLY A 129 13.74 28.30 14.30
N ASP A 130 13.64 29.03 13.19
CA ASP A 130 12.96 28.58 11.98
C ASP A 130 13.91 27.84 11.02
N SER A 131 13.33 27.03 10.13
CA SER A 131 14.09 26.38 9.07
C SER A 131 14.47 27.38 7.97
N GLU A 132 15.75 27.45 7.67
CA GLU A 132 16.34 28.34 6.66
C GLU A 132 16.57 27.59 5.34
N LYS A 133 16.22 28.20 4.22
CA LYS A 133 16.47 27.70 2.88
C LYS A 133 17.91 27.99 2.46
N LEU A 134 18.70 26.93 2.15
CA LEU A 134 20.10 27.07 1.75
C LEU A 134 20.32 27.11 0.24
N THR A 135 19.42 26.53 -0.56
CA THR A 135 19.61 26.45 -2.02
C THR A 135 18.43 27.00 -2.80
N SER A 136 18.69 27.45 -4.02
CA SER A 136 17.67 27.90 -4.98
C SER A 136 17.93 27.32 -6.38
N VAL A 137 18.23 26.01 -6.43
CA VAL A 137 18.54 25.28 -7.67
C VAL A 137 17.28 25.20 -8.55
N GLN A 138 17.40 25.65 -9.82
CA GLN A 138 16.29 25.73 -10.77
C GLN A 138 15.58 24.37 -10.98
N ASN A 139 16.34 23.28 -11.14
CA ASN A 139 15.82 21.94 -11.35
C ASN A 139 15.67 21.13 -10.04
N GLY A 140 16.04 21.73 -8.90
CA GLY A 140 15.98 21.13 -7.59
C GLY A 140 17.18 20.24 -7.25
N VAL A 141 17.35 20.02 -5.96
CA VAL A 141 18.37 19.11 -5.42
C VAL A 141 17.84 17.69 -5.41
N ARG A 142 18.68 16.71 -5.82
CA ARG A 142 18.33 15.27 -5.79
C ARG A 142 18.72 14.59 -4.47
N ASP A 143 19.98 14.74 -4.05
CA ASP A 143 20.53 14.25 -2.77
C ASP A 143 21.62 15.18 -2.26
N PHE A 144 21.97 15.09 -0.98
CA PHE A 144 23.06 15.85 -0.38
C PHE A 144 23.74 15.05 0.74
N LYS A 145 25.02 15.37 0.99
CA LYS A 145 25.83 14.82 2.08
C LYS A 145 26.66 15.92 2.72
N TRP A 146 26.86 15.81 4.03
CA TRP A 146 27.81 16.66 4.75
C TRP A 146 29.26 16.22 4.51
N LEU A 147 30.15 17.19 4.46
CA LEU A 147 31.60 17.00 4.59
C LEU A 147 32.03 17.30 6.03
N GLN A 148 33.14 16.72 6.46
CA GLN A 148 33.71 16.88 7.81
C GLN A 148 33.97 18.36 8.16
N GLY A 149 34.32 19.19 7.18
CA GLY A 149 34.51 20.63 7.37
C GLY A 149 33.24 21.47 7.41
N GLY A 150 32.06 20.89 7.55
CA GLY A 150 30.78 21.62 7.64
C GLY A 150 30.23 22.13 6.30
N LYS A 151 30.87 21.80 5.16
CA LYS A 151 30.32 22.05 3.84
C LYS A 151 29.40 20.92 3.42
N ILE A 152 28.58 21.16 2.40
CA ILE A 152 27.61 20.21 1.87
C ILE A 152 27.94 19.92 0.40
N ILE A 153 28.07 18.64 0.03
CA ILE A 153 28.02 18.21 -1.37
C ILE A 153 26.58 17.86 -1.70
N TYR A 154 26.11 18.31 -2.85
CA TYR A 154 24.80 17.93 -3.36
C TYR A 154 24.82 17.59 -4.84
N SER A 155 23.89 16.75 -5.28
CA SER A 155 23.67 16.46 -6.69
C SER A 155 22.45 17.19 -7.22
N ALA A 156 22.62 17.80 -8.41
CA ALA A 156 21.55 18.50 -9.08
C ALA A 156 21.72 18.41 -10.59
N ARG A 157 20.59 18.48 -11.32
CA ARG A 157 20.59 18.67 -12.75
C ARG A 157 21.02 20.10 -13.06
N GLU A 158 21.83 20.28 -14.10
CA GLU A 158 22.18 21.60 -14.63
C GLU A 158 20.92 22.42 -15.04
N ASP A 159 21.09 23.70 -15.19
CA ASP A 159 20.05 24.59 -15.66
C ASP A 159 19.58 24.21 -17.09
N SER A 160 18.38 24.65 -17.46
CA SER A 160 17.79 24.36 -18.75
C SER A 160 18.70 24.78 -19.91
N THR A 161 18.94 23.88 -20.83
CA THR A 161 19.73 24.13 -22.05
C THR A 161 19.03 25.11 -22.99
N TYR A 162 19.77 25.65 -23.94
CA TYR A 162 19.19 26.47 -25.01
C TYR A 162 18.11 25.70 -25.79
N ARG A 163 18.35 24.42 -26.08
CA ARG A 163 17.36 23.54 -26.74
C ARG A 163 16.09 23.45 -25.93
N GLU A 164 16.16 23.13 -24.65
CA GLU A 164 14.98 23.01 -23.79
C GLU A 164 14.19 24.32 -23.71
N ARG A 165 14.90 25.46 -23.63
CA ARG A 165 14.26 26.77 -23.64
C ARG A 165 13.58 27.02 -24.98
N SER A 166 14.26 26.76 -26.09
CA SER A 166 13.71 26.94 -27.45
C SER A 166 12.47 26.06 -27.70
N LEU A 167 12.51 24.77 -27.27
CA LEU A 167 11.35 23.91 -27.38
C LEU A 167 10.16 24.42 -26.56
N LYS A 168 10.43 24.84 -25.33
CA LYS A 168 9.41 25.44 -24.47
C LYS A 168 8.80 26.72 -25.06
N ASP A 169 9.65 27.62 -25.61
CA ASP A 169 9.20 28.87 -26.23
C ASP A 169 8.37 28.63 -27.50
N LYS A 170 8.59 27.50 -28.18
CA LYS A 170 7.83 27.06 -29.36
C LYS A 170 6.61 26.21 -29.01
N GLU A 171 6.38 25.96 -27.71
CA GLU A 171 5.35 25.02 -27.23
C GLU A 171 5.49 23.62 -27.83
N ASP A 172 6.72 23.21 -28.19
CA ASP A 172 7.04 21.91 -28.74
C ASP A 172 7.35 20.94 -27.59
N ASP A 173 6.40 20.06 -27.29
CA ASP A 173 6.48 19.02 -26.28
C ASP A 173 6.86 17.65 -26.84
N THR A 174 7.30 17.60 -28.08
CA THR A 174 7.78 16.38 -28.75
C THR A 174 8.94 15.75 -27.99
N VAL A 175 8.87 14.46 -27.76
CA VAL A 175 9.91 13.66 -27.12
C VAL A 175 10.65 12.82 -28.16
N ILE A 176 11.96 12.99 -28.24
CA ILE A 176 12.83 12.08 -28.96
C ILE A 176 13.29 11.03 -27.95
N VAL A 177 12.95 9.78 -28.19
CA VAL A 177 13.38 8.65 -27.36
C VAL A 177 14.87 8.36 -27.61
N ALA A 178 15.63 8.11 -26.56
CA ALA A 178 17.08 7.88 -26.61
C ALA A 178 17.87 9.08 -27.21
N ASP A 179 17.55 10.29 -26.82
CA ASP A 179 18.22 11.52 -27.21
C ASP A 179 19.36 11.88 -26.24
N GLN A 180 20.33 10.99 -26.12
CA GLN A 180 21.43 11.11 -25.12
C GLN A 180 22.24 12.39 -25.25
N GLU A 181 22.44 12.90 -26.48
CA GLU A 181 23.20 14.11 -26.73
C GLU A 181 22.61 15.35 -26.06
N HIS A 182 21.31 15.33 -25.81
CA HIS A 182 20.58 16.48 -25.28
C HIS A 182 20.10 16.32 -23.83
N TYR A 183 20.42 15.20 -23.16
CA TYR A 183 20.08 15.01 -21.75
C TYR A 183 20.98 15.87 -20.87
N PRO A 184 20.45 16.87 -20.12
CA PRO A 184 21.23 17.65 -19.20
C PRO A 184 21.86 16.78 -18.12
N PRO A 185 23.16 16.93 -17.85
CA PRO A 185 23.85 16.13 -16.86
C PRO A 185 23.36 16.41 -15.45
N VAL A 186 23.53 15.42 -14.58
CA VAL A 186 23.43 15.59 -13.13
C VAL A 186 24.85 15.63 -12.59
N ARG A 187 25.18 16.70 -11.92
CA ARG A 187 26.52 17.00 -11.43
C ARG A 187 26.57 17.15 -9.92
N LEU A 188 27.77 17.08 -9.37
CA LEU A 188 28.04 17.42 -7.97
C LEU A 188 28.40 18.89 -7.83
N PHE A 189 27.88 19.46 -6.77
CA PHE A 189 28.16 20.84 -6.34
C PHE A 189 28.56 20.83 -4.86
N ILE A 190 29.39 21.75 -4.46
CA ILE A 190 29.72 22.03 -3.06
C ILE A 190 29.08 23.33 -2.63
N LEU A 191 28.45 23.32 -1.46
CA LEU A 191 27.81 24.46 -0.84
C LEU A 191 28.49 24.77 0.50
N ASP A 192 28.85 25.97 0.71
CA ASP A 192 29.17 26.52 2.03
C ASP A 192 27.87 27.04 2.67
N PRO A 193 27.36 26.39 3.71
CA PRO A 193 26.07 26.77 4.29
C PRO A 193 26.06 28.06 5.07
N GLU A 194 27.24 28.61 5.43
CA GLU A 194 27.35 29.92 6.13
C GLU A 194 27.38 31.09 5.17
N SER A 195 28.13 30.97 4.09
CA SER A 195 28.21 32.02 3.07
C SER A 195 27.17 31.90 1.97
N GLY A 196 26.53 30.71 1.82
CA GLY A 196 25.63 30.39 0.72
C GLY A 196 26.31 30.18 -0.63
N LYS A 197 27.66 30.23 -0.65
CA LYS A 197 28.42 30.07 -1.90
C LYS A 197 28.34 28.62 -2.39
N THR A 198 28.07 28.49 -3.69
CA THR A 198 28.01 27.18 -4.37
C THR A 198 29.02 27.13 -5.50
N GLU A 199 29.76 26.04 -5.61
CA GLU A 199 30.70 25.76 -6.70
C GLU A 199 30.42 24.38 -7.29
N ARG A 200 30.61 24.24 -8.61
CA ARG A 200 30.50 22.94 -9.31
C ARG A 200 31.76 22.11 -9.07
N LEU A 201 31.57 20.82 -8.76
CA LEU A 201 32.67 19.91 -8.49
C LEU A 201 32.99 18.97 -9.67
N THR A 202 32.01 18.66 -10.54
CA THR A 202 32.22 17.69 -11.62
C THR A 202 31.79 18.25 -12.97
N GLU A 203 32.49 17.79 -14.05
CA GLU A 203 32.26 18.22 -15.44
C GLU A 203 31.68 17.09 -16.30
N ASN A 204 31.10 16.05 -15.70
CA ASN A 204 30.53 14.91 -16.40
C ASN A 204 29.41 15.30 -17.36
N SER A 205 29.24 14.52 -18.43
CA SER A 205 28.13 14.63 -19.39
C SER A 205 26.94 13.75 -19.04
N GLY A 206 27.14 12.69 -18.22
CA GLY A 206 26.08 11.76 -17.80
C GLY A 206 25.38 12.14 -16.50
N GLN A 207 24.67 11.18 -15.94
CA GLN A 207 23.84 11.36 -14.74
C GLN A 207 24.54 10.79 -13.51
N ILE A 208 24.96 11.61 -12.55
CA ILE A 208 25.40 11.11 -11.25
C ILE A 208 24.16 10.67 -10.47
N VAL A 209 24.10 9.38 -10.11
CA VAL A 209 22.95 8.75 -9.46
C VAL A 209 23.17 8.49 -7.99
N GLU A 210 24.42 8.30 -7.57
CA GLU A 210 24.79 8.11 -6.18
C GLU A 210 26.20 8.72 -5.93
N PHE A 211 26.42 9.21 -4.71
CA PHE A 211 27.74 9.67 -4.26
C PHE A 211 27.89 9.53 -2.74
N SER A 212 29.15 9.35 -2.30
CA SER A 212 29.46 9.25 -0.86
C SER A 212 30.85 9.86 -0.58
N PRO A 213 30.93 10.89 0.26
CA PRO A 213 32.20 11.46 0.70
C PRO A 213 32.87 10.60 1.77
N SER A 214 34.20 10.55 1.78
CA SER A 214 34.99 9.94 2.86
C SER A 214 34.84 10.69 4.19
N PRO A 215 35.08 10.03 5.35
CA PRO A 215 34.93 10.63 6.67
C PRO A 215 35.84 11.85 6.90
N ASP A 216 37.02 11.88 6.27
CA ASP A 216 37.95 13.02 6.35
C ASP A 216 37.65 14.13 5.34
N GLY A 217 36.65 13.93 4.48
CA GLY A 217 36.19 14.91 3.50
C GLY A 217 37.14 15.12 2.32
N LYS A 218 38.12 14.21 2.09
CA LYS A 218 39.10 14.36 1.00
C LYS A 218 38.74 13.60 -0.26
N LEU A 219 37.92 12.58 -0.17
CA LEU A 219 37.53 11.74 -1.29
C LEU A 219 36.00 11.72 -1.45
N VAL A 220 35.56 11.57 -2.70
CA VAL A 220 34.15 11.32 -3.01
C VAL A 220 34.08 10.19 -4.03
N VAL A 221 33.45 9.09 -3.66
CA VAL A 221 33.06 8.06 -4.64
C VAL A 221 31.69 8.39 -5.21
N TYR A 222 31.52 8.20 -6.54
CA TYR A 222 30.23 8.40 -7.18
C TYR A 222 29.99 7.46 -8.36
N ASN A 223 28.70 7.17 -8.64
CA ASN A 223 28.23 6.41 -9.79
C ASN A 223 27.70 7.36 -10.86
N LEU A 224 28.17 7.14 -12.08
CA LEU A 224 27.78 7.86 -13.28
C LEU A 224 27.07 6.93 -14.26
N ASN A 225 25.80 7.17 -14.52
CA ASN A 225 25.12 6.59 -15.66
C ASN A 225 25.47 7.38 -16.90
N VAL A 226 26.16 6.73 -17.82
CA VAL A 226 26.58 7.35 -19.10
C VAL A 226 25.46 7.29 -20.13
N ASP A 227 24.51 6.38 -19.93
CA ASP A 227 23.33 6.19 -20.73
C ASP A 227 22.09 6.12 -19.85
N ILE A 228 21.04 6.89 -20.16
CA ILE A 228 19.78 6.84 -19.42
C ILE A 228 18.93 5.64 -19.81
N ASP A 229 19.18 5.09 -20.99
CA ASP A 229 18.50 3.92 -21.53
C ASP A 229 19.26 2.61 -21.22
N TYR A 230 20.18 2.67 -20.26
CA TYR A 230 21.02 1.54 -19.84
C TYR A 230 20.24 0.24 -19.59
N SER A 231 19.03 0.32 -19.06
CA SER A 231 18.17 -0.84 -18.84
C SER A 231 17.77 -1.58 -20.14
N TYR A 232 17.92 -0.92 -21.29
CA TYR A 232 17.64 -1.49 -22.61
C TYR A 232 18.91 -1.85 -23.39
N ASP A 233 20.04 -1.22 -23.06
CA ASP A 233 21.33 -1.42 -23.73
C ASP A 233 22.43 -1.76 -22.74
N HIS A 234 22.71 -3.04 -22.58
CA HIS A 234 23.73 -3.54 -21.67
C HIS A 234 25.17 -3.20 -22.08
N ARG A 235 25.39 -2.58 -23.24
CA ARG A 235 26.72 -2.18 -23.73
C ARG A 235 27.30 -0.98 -22.99
N ASN A 236 26.46 -0.14 -22.42
CA ASN A 236 26.83 1.09 -21.72
C ASN A 236 26.58 0.97 -20.20
N HIS A 237 27.55 0.38 -19.49
CA HIS A 237 27.45 0.21 -18.04
C HIS A 237 27.63 1.50 -17.27
N PRO A 238 26.99 1.64 -16.09
CA PRO A 238 27.33 2.69 -15.14
C PRO A 238 28.82 2.64 -14.78
N ARG A 239 29.48 3.80 -14.72
CA ARG A 239 30.87 3.92 -14.33
C ARG A 239 30.98 4.49 -12.92
N GLN A 240 32.06 4.13 -12.25
CA GLN A 240 32.34 4.56 -10.90
C GLN A 240 33.61 5.36 -10.84
N TYR A 241 33.56 6.48 -10.13
CA TYR A 241 34.68 7.42 -10.05
C TYR A 241 35.01 7.76 -8.60
N LEU A 242 36.33 7.97 -8.36
CA LEU A 242 36.86 8.56 -7.15
C LEU A 242 37.36 9.96 -7.47
N LEU A 243 36.83 10.96 -6.79
CA LEU A 243 37.18 12.37 -6.89
C LEU A 243 37.96 12.79 -5.66
N GLU A 244 39.13 13.40 -5.83
CA GLU A 244 39.87 14.02 -4.76
C GLU A 244 39.44 15.50 -4.57
N LEU A 245 39.24 15.91 -3.33
CA LEU A 245 38.87 17.27 -2.98
C LEU A 245 40.08 18.04 -2.49
N SER A 246 40.26 19.28 -2.96
CA SER A 246 41.35 20.17 -2.54
C SER A 246 41.14 20.62 -1.08
N ALA A 247 42.17 20.47 -0.26
CA ALA A 247 42.13 20.95 1.13
C ALA A 247 42.10 22.50 1.24
N GLN A 248 42.58 23.21 0.22
CA GLN A 248 42.74 24.68 0.22
C GLN A 248 41.70 25.41 -0.63
N GLN A 249 41.13 24.76 -1.61
CA GLN A 249 40.10 25.29 -2.49
C GLN A 249 38.79 24.50 -2.28
N ALA A 250 37.67 25.18 -2.34
CA ALA A 250 36.38 24.53 -2.26
C ALA A 250 36.03 23.81 -3.60
N GLY A 251 36.91 22.92 -4.10
CA GLY A 251 36.79 22.34 -5.43
C GLY A 251 37.51 20.98 -5.55
N ALA A 252 37.47 20.41 -6.76
CA ALA A 252 38.20 19.20 -7.09
C ALA A 252 39.72 19.47 -7.15
N ALA A 253 40.54 18.58 -6.61
CA ALA A 253 42.01 18.66 -6.66
C ALA A 253 42.55 18.25 -8.03
N GLY A 254 41.75 17.57 -8.84
CA GLY A 254 42.13 17.08 -10.19
C GLY A 254 40.95 16.37 -10.85
N PRO A 255 41.17 15.79 -12.04
CA PRO A 255 40.14 14.99 -12.69
C PRO A 255 39.78 13.73 -11.87
N PRO A 256 38.53 13.29 -11.89
CA PRO A 256 38.12 12.08 -11.19
C PRO A 256 38.82 10.85 -11.82
N ARG A 257 39.25 9.93 -10.96
CA ARG A 257 39.84 8.64 -11.36
C ARG A 257 38.72 7.61 -11.47
N GLU A 258 38.62 6.92 -12.60
CA GLU A 258 37.72 5.77 -12.76
C GLU A 258 38.22 4.61 -11.91
N ILE A 259 37.29 3.97 -11.18
CA ILE A 259 37.54 2.77 -10.38
C ILE A 259 36.58 1.69 -10.82
N PHE A 260 36.88 0.41 -10.52
CA PHE A 260 36.06 -0.73 -10.93
C PHE A 260 35.90 -0.84 -12.46
N THR A 261 37.03 -0.81 -13.16
CA THR A 261 37.08 -0.86 -14.63
C THR A 261 36.73 -2.21 -15.25
N GLU A 262 36.58 -3.25 -14.42
CA GLU A 262 36.07 -4.55 -14.89
C GLU A 262 34.58 -4.42 -15.24
N PRO A 263 34.14 -4.90 -16.40
CA PRO A 263 32.75 -4.87 -16.83
C PRO A 263 31.85 -5.53 -15.80
N PHE A 264 30.60 -4.97 -15.66
CA PHE A 264 29.53 -5.53 -14.84
C PHE A 264 29.76 -5.56 -13.32
N LEU A 265 30.79 -4.91 -12.79
CA LEU A 265 30.99 -4.80 -11.34
C LEU A 265 29.89 -3.99 -10.65
N ASN A 266 29.54 -2.86 -11.19
CA ASN A 266 28.45 -1.94 -10.82
C ASN A 266 28.14 -1.83 -9.30
N PRO A 267 29.14 -1.53 -8.44
CA PRO A 267 28.90 -1.39 -7.01
C PRO A 267 28.10 -0.13 -6.70
N TYR A 268 27.35 -0.18 -5.58
CA TYR A 268 26.51 0.90 -5.09
C TYR A 268 26.34 0.83 -3.56
N ARG A 269 25.65 1.77 -2.94
CA ARG A 269 25.46 1.88 -1.47
C ARG A 269 26.77 1.95 -0.70
N TYR A 270 27.59 2.93 -1.04
CA TYR A 270 28.90 3.13 -0.40
C TYR A 270 28.79 3.55 1.06
N ARG A 271 29.57 2.90 1.94
CA ARG A 271 29.72 3.24 3.35
C ARG A 271 31.20 3.16 3.73
N TRP A 272 31.77 4.31 4.02
CA TRP A 272 33.18 4.43 4.39
C TRP A 272 33.42 3.84 5.78
N SER A 273 34.44 3.01 5.93
CA SER A 273 34.97 2.49 7.19
C SER A 273 36.16 3.29 7.70
N GLY A 274 36.80 4.04 6.82
CA GLY A 274 37.94 4.89 7.09
C GLY A 274 38.22 5.84 5.93
N PRO A 275 39.26 6.71 6.02
CA PRO A 275 39.56 7.69 4.98
C PRO A 275 39.88 7.09 3.59
N GLY A 276 40.41 5.86 3.55
CA GLY A 276 40.79 5.18 2.32
C GLY A 276 40.08 3.85 2.06
N GLU A 277 39.01 3.54 2.80
CA GLU A 277 38.35 2.25 2.71
C GLU A 277 36.84 2.39 2.83
N PHE A 278 36.11 1.63 2.04
CA PHE A 278 34.65 1.60 2.14
C PHE A 278 34.06 0.23 1.81
N TYR A 279 32.87 -0.02 2.32
CA TYR A 279 32.03 -1.13 1.94
C TYR A 279 31.00 -0.67 0.89
N CYS A 280 30.65 -1.58 -0.03
CA CYS A 280 29.65 -1.36 -1.06
C CYS A 280 28.89 -2.64 -1.35
N VAL A 281 27.75 -2.51 -2.00
CA VAL A 281 26.91 -3.65 -2.43
C VAL A 281 27.15 -3.91 -3.91
N ARG A 282 27.17 -5.18 -4.29
CA ARG A 282 27.14 -5.62 -5.69
C ARG A 282 26.00 -6.60 -5.90
N ASN A 283 25.41 -6.55 -7.07
CA ASN A 283 24.51 -7.59 -7.54
C ASN A 283 25.36 -8.74 -8.08
N ILE A 284 25.06 -9.96 -7.66
CA ILE A 284 25.77 -11.18 -8.07
C ILE A 284 24.76 -12.11 -8.73
N SER A 285 25.06 -12.52 -9.94
CA SER A 285 24.35 -13.48 -10.76
C SER A 285 25.31 -14.56 -11.24
N SER A 286 24.80 -15.72 -11.61
CA SER A 286 25.57 -16.76 -12.32
C SER A 286 25.98 -16.30 -13.73
N ASP A 287 25.16 -15.44 -14.35
CA ASP A 287 25.50 -14.74 -15.59
C ASP A 287 26.09 -13.37 -15.23
N SER A 288 27.41 -13.22 -15.43
CA SER A 288 28.10 -11.97 -15.14
C SER A 288 27.72 -10.82 -16.09
N THR A 289 27.15 -11.13 -17.25
CA THR A 289 26.71 -10.14 -18.25
C THR A 289 25.28 -9.67 -18.01
N ASP A 290 24.47 -10.44 -17.27
CA ASP A 290 23.10 -10.11 -16.92
C ASP A 290 22.88 -10.24 -15.41
N THR A 291 22.90 -9.11 -14.71
CA THR A 291 22.67 -9.03 -13.27
C THR A 291 21.23 -8.68 -12.89
N TYR A 292 20.29 -8.79 -13.83
CA TYR A 292 18.88 -8.47 -13.58
C TYR A 292 18.29 -9.43 -12.54
N VAL A 293 18.54 -10.72 -12.71
CA VAL A 293 18.23 -11.76 -11.72
C VAL A 293 19.46 -12.01 -10.88
N SER A 294 19.47 -11.50 -9.65
CA SER A 294 20.67 -11.48 -8.83
C SER A 294 20.38 -11.37 -7.34
N ILE A 295 21.33 -11.77 -6.52
CA ILE A 295 21.37 -11.46 -5.08
C ILE A 295 22.35 -10.32 -4.80
N ARG A 296 22.11 -9.62 -3.71
CA ARG A 296 23.00 -8.55 -3.24
C ARG A 296 24.06 -9.12 -2.31
N ARG A 297 25.34 -8.76 -2.52
CA ARG A 297 26.44 -9.13 -1.61
C ARG A 297 27.27 -7.93 -1.23
N LEU A 298 27.86 -7.99 -0.06
CA LEU A 298 28.70 -6.94 0.50
C LEU A 298 30.16 -7.14 0.11
N TYR A 299 30.78 -6.05 -0.35
CA TYR A 299 32.17 -5.98 -0.76
C TYR A 299 32.90 -4.89 0.01
N HIS A 300 34.21 -5.07 0.17
CA HIS A 300 35.12 -4.08 0.73
C HIS A 300 36.07 -3.60 -0.37
N TYR A 301 36.36 -2.30 -0.40
CA TYR A 301 37.30 -1.68 -1.32
C TYR A 301 38.36 -0.88 -0.56
N SER A 302 39.65 -1.13 -0.90
CA SER A 302 40.80 -0.35 -0.45
C SER A 302 41.22 0.62 -1.57
N VAL A 303 41.22 1.92 -1.27
CA VAL A 303 41.67 2.96 -2.21
C VAL A 303 43.18 2.88 -2.47
N ALA A 304 43.96 2.53 -1.43
CA ALA A 304 45.41 2.43 -1.53
C ALA A 304 45.88 1.30 -2.44
N ASP A 305 45.17 0.16 -2.38
CA ASP A 305 45.50 -1.04 -3.13
C ASP A 305 44.75 -1.12 -4.48
N ASP A 306 43.82 -0.22 -4.70
CA ASP A 306 42.85 -0.26 -5.82
C ASP A 306 42.18 -1.62 -5.97
N ARG A 307 41.75 -2.19 -4.83
CA ARG A 307 41.30 -3.57 -4.76
C ARG A 307 39.94 -3.71 -4.13
N ILE A 308 39.03 -4.41 -4.81
CA ILE A 308 37.76 -4.85 -4.28
C ILE A 308 37.81 -6.33 -3.89
N SER A 309 37.24 -6.69 -2.74
CA SER A 309 37.15 -8.06 -2.24
C SER A 309 35.82 -8.29 -1.54
N ARG A 310 35.39 -9.55 -1.39
CA ARG A 310 34.22 -9.86 -0.57
C ARG A 310 34.44 -9.41 0.87
N ALA A 311 33.38 -8.95 1.53
CA ALA A 311 33.43 -8.41 2.89
C ALA A 311 33.76 -9.45 3.97
N GLY A 312 33.84 -10.75 3.65
CA GLY A 312 34.21 -11.81 4.59
C GLY A 312 33.14 -12.14 5.63
N ILE A 313 31.89 -11.71 5.43
CA ILE A 313 30.72 -12.08 6.23
C ILE A 313 30.01 -13.30 5.64
N SER A 314 29.26 -14.01 6.49
CA SER A 314 28.50 -15.21 6.11
C SER A 314 27.16 -14.87 5.43
N ASP A 315 27.22 -14.24 4.24
CA ASP A 315 26.08 -13.80 3.44
C ASP A 315 25.71 -14.78 2.30
N LEU A 316 25.59 -16.07 2.59
CA LEU A 316 25.33 -17.10 1.56
C LEU A 316 24.11 -16.77 0.72
N ASN A 317 23.00 -16.39 1.35
CA ASN A 317 21.77 -15.98 0.66
C ASN A 317 21.75 -14.51 0.25
N GLY A 318 22.84 -13.77 0.55
CA GLY A 318 22.99 -12.37 0.24
C GLY A 318 22.55 -11.41 1.35
N LEU A 319 22.56 -10.13 1.02
CA LEU A 319 22.12 -9.04 1.87
C LEU A 319 20.60 -8.87 1.71
N GLY A 320 19.84 -9.16 2.76
CA GLY A 320 18.38 -9.05 2.77
C GLY A 320 17.90 -7.59 2.88
N GLY A 321 18.41 -6.85 3.86
CA GLY A 321 18.01 -5.47 4.15
C GLY A 321 19.10 -4.43 3.98
N ALA A 322 19.29 -3.62 5.02
CA ALA A 322 20.30 -2.56 5.07
C ALA A 322 21.60 -3.03 5.74
N PHE A 323 22.66 -2.24 5.57
CA PHE A 323 23.87 -2.32 6.38
C PHE A 323 24.33 -0.91 6.75
N PHE A 324 25.00 -0.76 7.90
CA PHE A 324 25.53 0.50 8.39
C PHE A 324 26.88 0.29 9.06
N MET A 325 27.76 1.26 8.87
CA MET A 325 28.99 1.31 9.63
C MET A 325 28.71 1.77 11.05
N VAL A 326 29.32 1.08 12.02
CA VAL A 326 29.24 1.36 13.43
C VAL A 326 30.66 1.33 14.03
N GLU A 327 30.82 1.66 15.30
CA GLU A 327 32.11 1.55 15.98
C GLU A 327 32.61 0.11 15.95
N ASP A 328 33.82 -0.09 15.52
CA ASP A 328 34.54 -1.37 15.38
C ASP A 328 33.99 -2.33 14.30
N GLY A 329 33.13 -1.85 13.37
CA GLY A 329 32.63 -2.73 12.31
C GLY A 329 31.38 -2.28 11.61
N LEU A 330 30.51 -3.22 11.28
CA LEU A 330 29.25 -2.96 10.61
C LEU A 330 28.11 -3.79 11.20
N VAL A 331 26.89 -3.30 11.04
CA VAL A 331 25.65 -4.07 11.26
C VAL A 331 24.95 -4.31 9.94
N ALA A 332 24.33 -5.49 9.78
CA ALA A 332 23.67 -5.87 8.55
C ALA A 332 22.45 -6.78 8.78
N ASP A 333 21.47 -6.64 7.89
CA ASP A 333 20.33 -7.54 7.74
C ASP A 333 20.62 -8.50 6.60
N LEU A 334 20.99 -9.75 6.91
CA LEU A 334 21.30 -10.81 5.95
C LEU A 334 20.04 -11.59 5.58
N ALA A 335 19.98 -12.03 4.34
CA ALA A 335 18.87 -12.80 3.80
C ALA A 335 18.70 -14.16 4.49
N ALA A 336 17.48 -14.47 4.95
CA ALA A 336 17.15 -15.71 5.66
C ALA A 336 15.65 -16.06 5.53
N GLY A 337 15.14 -16.18 4.30
CA GLY A 337 13.75 -16.56 4.03
C GLY A 337 12.74 -15.50 4.48
N THR A 338 11.77 -15.89 5.27
CA THR A 338 10.73 -14.99 5.80
C THR A 338 11.22 -14.00 6.87
N ARG A 339 12.52 -14.01 7.21
CA ARG A 339 13.14 -13.15 8.22
C ARG A 339 14.49 -12.65 7.75
N TYR A 340 15.09 -11.74 8.50
CA TYR A 340 16.49 -11.41 8.39
C TYR A 340 17.30 -12.11 9.50
N ARG A 341 18.51 -12.53 9.17
CA ARG A 341 19.55 -12.82 10.12
C ARG A 341 20.34 -11.53 10.37
N ASN A 342 20.13 -10.93 11.51
CA ASN A 342 20.74 -9.65 11.86
C ASN A 342 22.10 -9.91 12.52
N ILE A 343 23.15 -9.20 12.09
CA ILE A 343 24.49 -9.37 12.62
C ILE A 343 25.17 -8.04 12.97
N PHE A 344 26.05 -8.10 13.95
CA PHE A 344 27.16 -7.17 14.08
C PHE A 344 28.44 -7.88 13.65
N ALA A 345 29.11 -7.38 12.65
CA ALA A 345 30.35 -7.89 12.12
C ALA A 345 31.50 -6.96 12.58
N ARG A 346 32.27 -7.42 13.58
CA ARG A 346 33.45 -6.71 14.07
C ARG A 346 34.63 -6.93 13.13
N VAL A 347 35.25 -5.83 12.71
CA VAL A 347 36.44 -5.87 11.85
C VAL A 347 37.70 -5.86 12.74
N GLU A 348 38.51 -6.93 12.69
CA GLU A 348 39.70 -7.14 13.46
C GLU A 348 40.92 -7.36 12.53
N LYS A 349 42.18 -7.22 13.03
CA LYS A 349 43.39 -7.39 12.21
C LYS A 349 43.55 -8.77 11.53
N GLY A 350 42.78 -9.76 11.92
CA GLY A 350 42.81 -11.11 11.38
C GLY A 350 41.58 -11.57 10.61
N GLY A 351 40.59 -10.70 10.41
CA GLY A 351 39.35 -11.05 9.75
C GLY A 351 38.12 -10.39 10.37
N ILE A 352 36.98 -10.96 10.11
CA ILE A 352 35.69 -10.48 10.63
C ILE A 352 35.12 -11.51 11.62
N THR A 353 34.68 -11.04 12.78
CA THR A 353 33.97 -11.85 13.80
C THR A 353 32.51 -11.41 13.81
N GLU A 354 31.58 -12.32 13.57
CA GLU A 354 30.15 -12.08 13.57
C GLU A 354 29.51 -12.34 14.94
N TYR A 355 28.63 -11.44 15.35
CA TYR A 355 27.78 -11.56 16.53
C TYR A 355 26.33 -11.45 16.11
N PRO A 356 25.44 -12.40 16.49
CA PRO A 356 24.02 -12.28 16.19
C PRO A 356 23.41 -11.12 16.96
N LEU A 357 22.51 -10.39 16.30
CA LEU A 357 21.70 -9.35 16.92
C LEU A 357 20.25 -9.84 17.01
N GLU A 358 19.74 -9.87 18.21
CA GLU A 358 18.39 -10.33 18.52
C GLU A 358 17.61 -9.25 19.27
N SER A 359 16.29 -9.21 19.08
CA SER A 359 15.42 -8.39 19.90
C SER A 359 15.20 -9.03 21.28
N GLU A 360 14.94 -8.23 22.31
CA GLU A 360 14.58 -8.71 23.66
C GLU A 360 13.40 -9.68 23.68
N SER A 361 12.47 -9.51 22.75
CA SER A 361 11.24 -10.30 22.66
C SER A 361 11.38 -11.56 21.82
N GLY A 362 12.55 -11.81 21.20
CA GLY A 362 12.74 -12.87 20.19
C GLY A 362 12.02 -12.63 18.87
N ARG A 363 11.32 -11.49 18.73
CA ARG A 363 10.62 -11.13 17.49
C ARG A 363 11.59 -10.66 16.42
N PRO A 364 11.24 -10.81 15.14
CA PRO A 364 12.00 -10.26 14.03
C PRO A 364 12.35 -8.79 14.24
N LEU A 365 13.57 -8.42 13.83
CA LEU A 365 14.00 -7.03 13.80
C LEU A 365 14.52 -6.66 12.41
N SER A 366 14.49 -5.37 12.09
CA SER A 366 15.09 -4.80 10.89
C SER A 366 15.84 -3.53 11.24
N ILE A 367 17.12 -3.47 10.88
CA ILE A 367 18.01 -2.34 11.18
C ILE A 367 17.66 -1.17 10.26
N GLN A 368 17.42 0.00 10.85
CA GLN A 368 17.02 1.20 10.12
C GLN A 368 18.14 2.24 10.02
N CYS A 369 18.99 2.30 11.02
CA CYS A 369 20.13 3.19 11.09
C CYS A 369 21.14 2.70 12.12
N GLY A 370 22.43 2.96 11.87
CA GLY A 370 23.51 2.72 12.84
C GLY A 370 24.55 3.84 12.74
N ARG A 371 25.01 4.34 13.90
CA ARG A 371 26.09 5.33 14.01
C ARG A 371 26.81 5.21 15.35
N GLY A 372 28.14 5.19 15.34
CA GLY A 372 28.90 4.93 16.55
C GLY A 372 28.50 3.59 17.17
N ARG A 373 27.93 3.59 18.35
CA ARG A 373 27.36 2.41 19.00
C ARG A 373 25.82 2.37 18.98
N ASP A 374 25.21 3.43 18.50
CA ASP A 374 23.75 3.56 18.52
C ASP A 374 23.11 2.91 17.30
N ILE A 375 22.04 2.15 17.53
CA ILE A 375 21.27 1.46 16.52
C ILE A 375 19.81 1.82 16.66
N ILE A 376 19.17 2.22 15.56
CA ILE A 376 17.71 2.33 15.43
C ILE A 376 17.23 1.13 14.64
N TYR A 377 16.23 0.43 15.16
CA TYR A 377 15.67 -0.76 14.53
C TYR A 377 14.16 -0.86 14.74
N LEU A 378 13.50 -1.53 13.82
CA LEU A 378 12.09 -1.93 13.93
C LEU A 378 12.03 -3.31 14.59
N VAL A 379 11.04 -3.51 15.47
CA VAL A 379 10.74 -4.82 16.08
C VAL A 379 9.25 -5.09 15.89
N GLY A 380 8.93 -6.26 15.40
CA GLY A 380 7.57 -6.75 15.22
C GLY A 380 7.57 -8.06 14.46
N ASP A 381 6.40 -8.67 14.38
CA ASP A 381 6.10 -9.85 13.57
C ASP A 381 4.87 -9.57 12.71
N GLY A 382 4.42 -10.54 11.93
CA GLY A 382 3.23 -10.40 11.11
C GLY A 382 1.94 -10.14 11.90
N SER A 383 1.91 -10.44 13.19
CA SER A 383 0.74 -10.31 14.07
C SER A 383 0.69 -9.00 14.85
N THR A 384 1.80 -8.25 14.90
CA THR A 384 1.94 -7.11 15.79
C THR A 384 2.41 -5.85 15.10
N VAL A 385 1.80 -4.72 15.47
CA VAL A 385 2.20 -3.41 14.97
C VAL A 385 3.64 -3.12 15.38
N PRO A 386 4.53 -2.76 14.42
CA PRO A 386 5.94 -2.55 14.72
C PRO A 386 6.20 -1.36 15.63
N SER A 387 7.25 -1.46 16.42
CA SER A 387 7.82 -0.36 17.18
C SER A 387 9.24 -0.03 16.72
N VAL A 388 9.54 1.26 16.64
CA VAL A 388 10.90 1.78 16.45
C VAL A 388 11.58 1.82 17.78
N ARG A 389 12.74 1.17 17.88
CA ARG A 389 13.53 1.12 19.09
C ARG A 389 14.91 1.70 18.89
N HIS A 390 15.44 2.24 19.96
CA HIS A 390 16.85 2.59 20.11
C HIS A 390 17.55 1.52 20.93
N GLY A 391 18.74 1.16 20.56
CA GLY A 391 19.62 0.27 21.31
C GLY A 391 21.09 0.65 21.11
N VAL A 392 21.95 0.15 22.00
CA VAL A 392 23.39 0.43 21.98
C VAL A 392 24.16 -0.88 21.87
N LEU A 393 25.11 -0.93 20.94
CA LEU A 393 26.04 -2.04 20.80
C LEU A 393 27.07 -2.04 21.94
N ARG A 394 27.12 -3.13 22.71
CA ARG A 394 28.14 -3.33 23.73
C ARG A 394 28.63 -4.78 23.70
N ARG A 395 29.95 -4.96 23.51
CA ARG A 395 30.58 -6.28 23.46
C ARG A 395 29.90 -7.26 22.50
N GLY A 396 29.54 -6.78 21.30
CA GLY A 396 28.89 -7.60 20.28
C GLY A 396 27.39 -7.85 20.49
N LYS A 397 26.75 -7.27 21.52
CA LYS A 397 25.34 -7.44 21.85
C LYS A 397 24.57 -6.13 21.68
N LEU A 398 23.37 -6.21 21.14
CA LEU A 398 22.43 -5.10 21.10
C LEU A 398 21.76 -4.98 22.48
N GLN A 399 22.04 -3.87 23.17
CA GLN A 399 21.39 -3.54 24.44
C GLN A 399 20.27 -2.55 24.17
N PRO A 400 19.03 -2.96 24.31
CA PRO A 400 17.89 -2.09 24.08
C PRO A 400 17.83 -0.96 25.10
N ARG A 401 17.32 0.17 24.65
CA ARG A 401 17.08 1.39 25.44
C ARG A 401 15.59 1.73 25.40
N ASP A 402 15.20 2.68 24.58
CA ASP A 402 13.86 3.23 24.57
C ASP A 402 13.06 2.84 23.33
N THR A 403 11.74 2.78 23.47
CA THR A 403 10.83 2.81 22.33
C THR A 403 10.71 4.24 21.85
N LEU A 404 11.24 4.53 20.66
CA LEU A 404 11.19 5.86 20.07
C LEU A 404 9.81 6.18 19.55
N TYR A 405 9.17 5.21 18.87
CA TYR A 405 7.89 5.39 18.25
C TYR A 405 7.15 4.06 18.11
N THR A 406 5.83 4.08 18.15
CA THR A 406 4.98 2.95 17.79
C THR A 406 4.16 3.35 16.56
N LEU A 407 4.36 2.63 15.43
CA LEU A 407 3.62 2.88 14.21
C LEU A 407 2.14 2.57 14.42
N ASN A 408 1.27 3.35 13.80
CA ASN A 408 -0.16 3.06 13.72
C ASN A 408 -0.74 2.57 15.07
N LYS A 409 -0.44 3.29 16.15
CA LYS A 409 -0.75 2.86 17.53
C LYS A 409 -2.22 2.49 17.75
N ASP A 410 -3.13 3.12 16.98
CA ASP A 410 -4.58 2.91 17.06
C ASP A 410 -4.98 1.51 16.58
N TYR A 411 -4.15 0.85 15.75
CA TYR A 411 -4.37 -0.54 15.34
C TYR A 411 -4.32 -1.53 16.50
N ARG A 412 -3.73 -1.16 17.66
CA ARG A 412 -3.77 -1.97 18.88
C ARG A 412 -5.18 -2.19 19.42
N ASN A 413 -6.10 -1.28 19.08
CA ASN A 413 -7.51 -1.34 19.45
C ASN A 413 -8.37 -2.03 18.39
N LYS A 414 -7.75 -2.55 17.32
CA LYS A 414 -8.39 -3.28 16.23
C LYS A 414 -8.04 -4.76 16.30
N PHE A 415 -8.84 -5.57 15.64
CA PHE A 415 -8.48 -6.96 15.39
C PHE A 415 -7.27 -7.02 14.47
N LEU A 416 -6.23 -7.70 14.91
CA LEU A 416 -5.05 -8.06 14.12
C LEU A 416 -4.98 -9.57 14.05
N ALA A 417 -4.89 -10.10 12.85
CA ALA A 417 -4.79 -11.54 12.62
C ALA A 417 -3.51 -12.10 13.22
N ARG A 418 -3.58 -13.28 13.81
CA ARG A 418 -2.40 -14.09 14.13
C ARG A 418 -1.75 -14.51 12.81
N SER A 419 -0.44 -14.33 12.67
CA SER A 419 0.35 -14.85 11.55
C SER A 419 1.19 -16.04 11.99
N GLU A 420 1.52 -16.89 11.04
CA GLU A 420 2.39 -18.03 11.22
C GLU A 420 3.15 -18.32 9.93
N VAL A 421 4.45 -18.57 10.05
CA VAL A 421 5.26 -19.06 8.93
C VAL A 421 5.03 -20.56 8.82
N ILE A 422 4.65 -21.00 7.64
CA ILE A 422 4.48 -22.42 7.32
C ILE A 422 5.38 -22.81 6.16
N SER A 423 5.67 -24.10 6.02
CA SER A 423 6.34 -24.64 4.85
C SER A 423 5.62 -25.87 4.30
N TRP A 424 5.87 -26.15 3.05
CA TRP A 424 5.37 -27.33 2.32
C TRP A 424 6.33 -27.72 1.21
N THR A 425 6.15 -28.90 0.63
CA THR A 425 6.91 -29.34 -0.53
C THR A 425 6.30 -28.75 -1.79
N GLY A 426 7.07 -27.96 -2.53
CA GLY A 426 6.71 -27.37 -3.81
C GLY A 426 7.41 -27.99 -5.00
N ALA A 427 7.61 -27.18 -6.03
CA ALA A 427 8.33 -27.57 -7.25
C ALA A 427 9.75 -28.08 -6.92
N LEU A 428 10.30 -28.88 -7.83
CA LEU A 428 11.64 -29.49 -7.68
C LEU A 428 11.79 -30.32 -6.38
N ASN A 429 10.69 -30.65 -5.70
CA ASN A 429 10.69 -31.32 -4.39
C ASN A 429 11.46 -30.53 -3.33
N GLN A 430 11.40 -29.18 -3.42
CA GLN A 430 12.04 -28.24 -2.50
C GLN A 430 11.02 -27.70 -1.50
N GLU A 431 11.53 -27.27 -0.33
CA GLU A 431 10.70 -26.65 0.69
C GLU A 431 10.39 -25.19 0.33
N VAL A 432 9.10 -24.87 0.25
CA VAL A 432 8.57 -23.51 0.00
C VAL A 432 8.05 -22.95 1.31
N GLU A 433 8.38 -21.71 1.62
CA GLU A 433 7.85 -21.01 2.79
C GLU A 433 6.72 -20.06 2.42
N GLY A 434 5.76 -19.92 3.33
CA GLY A 434 4.71 -18.91 3.25
C GLY A 434 4.27 -18.42 4.60
N ILE A 435 3.44 -17.39 4.61
CA ILE A 435 2.88 -16.81 5.83
C ILE A 435 1.36 -16.92 5.77
N VAL A 436 0.78 -17.59 6.76
CA VAL A 436 -0.67 -17.68 6.93
C VAL A 436 -1.13 -16.66 7.96
N TYR A 437 -2.21 -15.94 7.65
CA TYR A 437 -2.94 -15.08 8.57
C TYR A 437 -4.29 -15.73 8.87
N TYR A 438 -4.57 -15.92 10.15
CA TYR A 438 -5.76 -16.62 10.62
C TYR A 438 -6.95 -15.67 10.75
N PRO A 439 -8.16 -16.14 10.35
CA PRO A 439 -9.35 -15.32 10.43
C PRO A 439 -9.77 -14.98 11.85
N ARG A 440 -10.63 -13.99 11.99
CA ARG A 440 -11.26 -13.67 13.27
C ARG A 440 -12.02 -14.87 13.81
N GLY A 441 -11.81 -15.17 15.09
CA GLY A 441 -12.50 -16.29 15.75
C GLY A 441 -12.09 -17.67 15.23
N TYR A 442 -10.86 -17.81 14.69
CA TYR A 442 -10.33 -19.07 14.17
C TYR A 442 -10.51 -20.22 15.14
N ARG A 443 -10.98 -21.36 14.61
CA ARG A 443 -11.12 -22.65 15.30
C ARG A 443 -10.51 -23.75 14.42
N GLU A 444 -9.73 -24.63 15.00
CA GLU A 444 -8.98 -25.68 14.28
C GLU A 444 -9.86 -26.63 13.46
N GLU A 445 -11.08 -26.91 13.90
CA GLU A 445 -12.00 -27.86 13.25
C GLU A 445 -12.90 -27.20 12.19
N THR A 446 -12.60 -25.97 11.78
CA THR A 446 -13.41 -25.20 10.83
C THR A 446 -12.58 -24.85 9.60
N SER A 447 -13.13 -25.11 8.41
CA SER A 447 -12.56 -24.64 7.15
C SER A 447 -13.06 -23.23 6.82
N TYR A 448 -12.16 -22.40 6.31
CA TYR A 448 -12.40 -20.97 6.05
C TYR A 448 -12.19 -20.64 4.57
N PRO A 449 -12.86 -19.59 4.05
CA PRO A 449 -12.48 -19.03 2.76
C PRO A 449 -10.98 -18.69 2.79
N LEU A 450 -10.27 -19.01 1.69
CA LEU A 450 -8.85 -18.72 1.55
C LEU A 450 -8.63 -17.62 0.52
N VAL A 451 -7.83 -16.63 0.86
CA VAL A 451 -7.31 -15.63 -0.10
C VAL A 451 -5.79 -15.80 -0.23
N VAL A 452 -5.35 -16.16 -1.42
CA VAL A 452 -3.93 -16.20 -1.78
C VAL A 452 -3.51 -14.81 -2.22
N SER A 453 -2.55 -14.21 -1.52
CA SER A 453 -2.06 -12.84 -1.81
C SER A 453 -0.60 -12.90 -2.23
N LEU A 454 -0.33 -12.69 -3.52
CA LEU A 454 0.98 -12.87 -4.12
C LEU A 454 1.74 -11.54 -4.22
N HIS A 455 3.02 -11.59 -3.86
CA HIS A 455 3.93 -10.45 -4.04
C HIS A 455 4.35 -10.29 -5.51
N GLY A 456 4.80 -9.09 -5.86
CA GLY A 456 5.38 -8.78 -7.16
C GLY A 456 6.89 -8.98 -7.19
N GLY A 457 7.49 -8.64 -8.31
CA GLY A 457 8.95 -8.72 -8.49
C GLY A 457 9.32 -9.17 -9.89
N PRO A 458 9.61 -10.47 -10.14
CA PRO A 458 9.41 -11.68 -9.33
C PRO A 458 10.26 -11.81 -8.06
N SER A 459 11.41 -11.13 -7.98
CA SER A 459 12.35 -11.17 -6.85
C SER A 459 11.88 -10.44 -5.58
N GLY A 460 10.60 -10.08 -5.46
CA GLY A 460 9.98 -9.69 -4.20
C GLY A 460 9.99 -10.85 -3.20
N TYR A 461 9.61 -10.59 -1.97
CA TYR A 461 9.39 -11.62 -0.93
C TYR A 461 8.54 -11.07 0.19
N ASP A 462 7.85 -11.95 0.86
CA ASP A 462 7.04 -11.66 2.03
C ASP A 462 7.78 -12.06 3.30
N MET A 463 7.75 -11.17 4.29
CA MET A 463 8.40 -11.37 5.58
C MET A 463 7.36 -11.57 6.68
N ASP A 464 7.73 -12.35 7.70
CA ASP A 464 7.01 -12.39 8.98
C ASP A 464 7.17 -11.04 9.69
N PHE A 465 6.58 -10.00 9.09
CA PHE A 465 6.58 -8.64 9.58
C PHE A 465 5.24 -7.98 9.24
N PHE A 466 4.80 -7.05 10.08
CA PHE A 466 3.50 -6.41 9.90
C PHE A 466 3.38 -5.73 8.53
N SER A 467 2.39 -6.12 7.75
CA SER A 467 2.11 -5.56 6.44
C SER A 467 0.61 -5.31 6.29
N GLU A 468 0.24 -4.05 6.13
CA GLU A 468 -1.14 -3.62 5.86
C GLU A 468 -1.07 -2.38 4.99
N ARG A 469 -1.31 -2.53 3.69
CA ARG A 469 -1.21 -1.46 2.69
C ARG A 469 -2.16 -1.73 1.51
N TRP A 470 -2.43 -0.72 0.70
CA TRP A 470 -3.36 -0.83 -0.43
C TRP A 470 -3.11 -2.03 -1.37
N SER A 471 -1.85 -2.47 -1.52
CA SER A 471 -1.48 -3.63 -2.37
C SER A 471 -1.48 -4.96 -1.62
N ASN A 472 -1.54 -4.95 -0.29
CA ASN A 472 -1.42 -6.14 0.54
C ASN A 472 -2.00 -5.84 1.94
N TYR A 473 -3.16 -6.41 2.29
CA TYR A 473 -3.92 -6.08 3.48
C TYR A 473 -4.50 -7.33 4.17
N PRO A 474 -3.62 -8.25 4.65
CA PRO A 474 -4.03 -9.53 5.19
C PRO A 474 -4.90 -9.41 6.46
N HIS A 475 -4.65 -8.41 7.33
CA HIS A 475 -5.47 -8.24 8.53
C HIS A 475 -6.90 -7.79 8.22
N THR A 476 -7.07 -6.94 7.20
CA THR A 476 -8.40 -6.54 6.71
C THR A 476 -9.16 -7.75 6.18
N LEU A 477 -8.53 -8.60 5.37
CA LEU A 477 -9.15 -9.82 4.83
C LEU A 477 -9.46 -10.84 5.94
N ALA A 478 -8.52 -11.06 6.85
CA ALA A 478 -8.72 -11.94 8.01
C ALA A 478 -9.83 -11.43 8.95
N GLY A 479 -9.96 -10.11 9.06
CA GLY A 479 -11.06 -9.47 9.78
C GLY A 479 -12.43 -9.68 9.15
N LYS A 480 -12.50 -10.00 7.85
CA LYS A 480 -13.70 -10.41 7.12
C LYS A 480 -13.99 -11.93 7.22
N GLY A 481 -13.12 -12.69 7.85
CA GLY A 481 -13.29 -14.11 8.06
C GLY A 481 -12.52 -15.01 7.08
N ALA A 482 -11.64 -14.46 6.25
CA ALA A 482 -10.77 -15.25 5.39
C ALA A 482 -9.49 -15.69 6.09
N MET A 483 -9.02 -16.89 5.79
CA MET A 483 -7.61 -17.21 5.93
C MET A 483 -6.83 -16.53 4.78
N VAL A 484 -5.63 -16.01 5.04
CA VAL A 484 -4.81 -15.40 3.98
C VAL A 484 -3.47 -16.12 3.91
N LEU A 485 -3.11 -16.61 2.71
CA LEU A 485 -1.83 -17.23 2.43
C LEU A 485 -0.96 -16.28 1.59
N LYS A 486 0.27 -16.05 2.01
CA LYS A 486 1.32 -15.37 1.25
C LYS A 486 2.41 -16.37 0.96
N VAL A 487 2.85 -16.47 -0.29
CA VAL A 487 3.79 -17.50 -0.75
C VAL A 487 5.09 -16.86 -1.21
N ASN A 488 6.23 -17.37 -0.74
CA ASN A 488 7.56 -17.06 -1.27
C ASN A 488 7.97 -18.17 -2.26
N TYR A 489 7.40 -18.10 -3.45
CA TYR A 489 7.57 -19.05 -4.55
C TYR A 489 9.00 -19.00 -5.13
N HIS A 490 9.41 -19.98 -5.92
CA HIS A 490 10.68 -19.95 -6.67
C HIS A 490 10.85 -18.63 -7.42
N GLY A 491 12.05 -18.08 -7.44
CA GLY A 491 12.33 -16.73 -7.95
C GLY A 491 12.23 -15.61 -6.91
N SER A 492 11.62 -15.87 -5.73
CA SER A 492 11.57 -14.90 -4.64
C SER A 492 12.96 -14.55 -4.11
N GLY A 493 13.18 -13.29 -3.74
CA GLY A 493 14.38 -12.85 -3.04
C GLY A 493 14.49 -13.41 -1.62
N ASN A 494 15.63 -13.19 -0.97
CA ASN A 494 15.92 -13.56 0.42
C ASN A 494 16.21 -15.05 0.67
N TYR A 495 16.22 -15.91 -0.36
CA TYR A 495 16.46 -17.35 -0.28
C TYR A 495 17.78 -17.80 -0.91
N GLY A 496 18.56 -16.89 -1.51
CA GLY A 496 19.84 -17.18 -2.13
C GLY A 496 19.80 -17.18 -3.65
N LEU A 497 20.98 -17.43 -4.24
CA LEU A 497 21.16 -17.29 -5.69
C LEU A 497 20.41 -18.38 -6.46
N ASP A 498 20.58 -19.64 -6.06
CA ASP A 498 19.96 -20.77 -6.75
C ASP A 498 18.43 -20.67 -6.78
N TRP A 499 17.83 -20.14 -5.71
CA TRP A 499 16.39 -19.93 -5.60
C TRP A 499 15.89 -18.80 -6.51
N ILE A 500 16.56 -17.66 -6.51
CA ILE A 500 16.13 -16.52 -7.33
C ILE A 500 16.33 -16.75 -8.82
N GLU A 501 17.39 -17.51 -9.19
CA GLU A 501 17.69 -17.84 -10.58
C GLU A 501 16.95 -19.06 -11.11
N SER A 502 16.30 -19.85 -10.26
CA SER A 502 15.60 -21.06 -10.67
C SER A 502 14.58 -20.85 -11.81
N ILE A 503 13.97 -19.68 -11.86
CA ILE A 503 12.94 -19.33 -12.85
C ILE A 503 13.49 -18.78 -14.17
N ARG A 504 14.83 -18.65 -14.32
CA ARG A 504 15.43 -18.29 -15.62
C ARG A 504 15.14 -19.38 -16.64
N GLY A 505 14.47 -19.03 -17.75
CA GLY A 505 14.04 -19.97 -18.78
C GLY A 505 12.87 -20.87 -18.35
N HIS A 506 12.45 -20.80 -17.06
CA HIS A 506 11.43 -21.66 -16.47
C HIS A 506 10.25 -20.89 -15.88
N TYR A 507 10.02 -19.67 -16.34
CA TYR A 507 8.96 -18.79 -15.85
C TYR A 507 7.59 -19.51 -15.86
N TYR A 508 6.86 -19.47 -14.73
CA TYR A 508 5.65 -20.24 -14.37
C TYR A 508 5.84 -21.73 -14.02
N GLU A 509 6.94 -22.35 -14.43
CA GLU A 509 7.10 -23.80 -14.29
C GLU A 509 7.25 -24.25 -12.83
N TYR A 510 7.79 -23.37 -11.98
CA TYR A 510 8.03 -23.66 -10.57
C TYR A 510 7.15 -22.82 -9.66
N GLU A 511 6.92 -21.56 -9.96
CA GLU A 511 6.15 -20.63 -9.16
C GLU A 511 4.69 -21.05 -9.04
N VAL A 512 4.06 -21.48 -10.14
CA VAL A 512 2.65 -21.88 -10.16
C VAL A 512 2.42 -23.17 -9.34
N PRO A 513 3.21 -24.25 -9.50
CA PRO A 513 3.14 -25.40 -8.62
C PRO A 513 3.39 -25.10 -7.15
N ASP A 514 4.31 -24.19 -6.80
CA ASP A 514 4.55 -23.77 -5.43
C ASP A 514 3.30 -23.16 -4.78
N ILE A 515 2.61 -22.30 -5.54
CA ILE A 515 1.41 -21.62 -5.07
C ILE A 515 0.26 -22.60 -4.91
N ILE A 516 0.03 -23.46 -5.92
CA ILE A 516 -1.05 -24.43 -5.91
C ILE A 516 -0.86 -25.44 -4.78
N SER A 517 0.34 -26.01 -4.62
CA SER A 517 0.64 -26.97 -3.54
C SER A 517 0.50 -26.35 -2.14
N GLY A 518 0.80 -25.05 -2.00
CA GLY A 518 0.55 -24.31 -0.76
C GLY A 518 -0.95 -24.21 -0.41
N VAL A 519 -1.78 -24.02 -1.41
CA VAL A 519 -3.25 -24.05 -1.24
C VAL A 519 -3.73 -25.46 -0.90
N GLU A 520 -3.28 -26.45 -1.63
CA GLU A 520 -3.63 -27.88 -1.40
C GLU A 520 -3.23 -28.31 0.02
N ASN A 521 -2.04 -27.94 0.50
CA ASN A 521 -1.59 -28.21 1.85
C ASN A 521 -2.55 -27.65 2.93
N LEU A 522 -3.15 -26.49 2.72
CA LEU A 522 -4.13 -25.91 3.63
C LEU A 522 -5.51 -26.59 3.52
N ILE A 523 -5.90 -27.07 2.33
CA ILE A 523 -7.10 -27.86 2.11
C ILE A 523 -6.95 -29.22 2.80
N GLU A 524 -5.85 -29.93 2.60
CA GLU A 524 -5.56 -31.22 3.22
C GLU A 524 -5.53 -31.15 4.75
N LYS A 525 -5.05 -30.05 5.31
CA LYS A 525 -5.13 -29.76 6.75
C LYS A 525 -6.55 -29.43 7.24
N GLY A 526 -7.53 -29.35 6.34
CA GLY A 526 -8.93 -29.06 6.66
C GLY A 526 -9.20 -27.62 7.10
N VAL A 527 -8.23 -26.71 6.95
CA VAL A 527 -8.35 -25.30 7.38
C VAL A 527 -8.80 -24.36 6.25
N ALA A 528 -8.60 -24.73 4.99
CA ALA A 528 -9.11 -24.00 3.83
C ALA A 528 -10.30 -24.71 3.19
N ASP A 529 -11.34 -23.94 2.86
CA ASP A 529 -12.52 -24.43 2.14
C ASP A 529 -12.24 -24.45 0.63
N SER A 530 -12.11 -25.63 0.05
CA SER A 530 -11.80 -25.83 -1.36
C SER A 530 -12.80 -25.19 -2.33
N SER A 531 -14.04 -24.92 -1.87
CA SER A 531 -15.06 -24.26 -2.67
C SER A 531 -14.98 -22.73 -2.65
N ARG A 532 -14.14 -22.16 -1.76
CA ARG A 532 -14.05 -20.72 -1.52
C ARG A 532 -12.58 -20.25 -1.48
N ILE A 533 -11.89 -20.34 -2.62
CA ILE A 533 -10.50 -19.90 -2.77
C ILE A 533 -10.46 -18.71 -3.74
N GLY A 534 -9.94 -17.58 -3.28
CA GLY A 534 -9.67 -16.40 -4.10
C GLY A 534 -8.17 -16.17 -4.22
N ILE A 535 -7.77 -15.51 -5.29
CA ILE A 535 -6.36 -15.15 -5.52
C ILE A 535 -6.25 -13.70 -5.94
N MET A 536 -5.21 -13.03 -5.46
CA MET A 536 -4.95 -11.63 -5.77
C MET A 536 -3.45 -11.34 -5.84
N GLY A 537 -3.10 -10.37 -6.66
CA GLY A 537 -1.73 -9.89 -6.77
C GLY A 537 -1.61 -8.55 -7.46
N TRP A 538 -0.42 -7.97 -7.40
CA TRP A 538 -0.04 -6.77 -8.13
C TRP A 538 1.28 -7.01 -8.83
N SER A 539 1.43 -6.52 -10.11
CA SER A 539 2.65 -6.75 -10.90
C SER A 539 2.87 -8.25 -11.12
N ASN A 540 4.07 -8.77 -10.91
CA ASN A 540 4.35 -10.20 -11.02
C ASN A 540 3.38 -11.08 -10.18
N GLY A 541 2.93 -10.63 -9.02
CA GLY A 541 1.94 -11.36 -8.25
C GLY A 541 0.59 -11.51 -8.97
N SER A 542 0.22 -10.54 -9.82
CA SER A 542 -0.95 -10.63 -10.69
C SER A 542 -0.71 -11.57 -11.88
N ILE A 543 0.48 -11.52 -12.45
CA ILE A 543 0.90 -12.41 -13.54
C ILE A 543 0.76 -13.88 -13.10
N LEU A 544 1.32 -14.21 -11.94
CA LEU A 544 1.21 -15.55 -11.37
C LEU A 544 -0.22 -15.91 -10.95
N ALA A 545 -1.00 -14.94 -10.44
CA ALA A 545 -2.40 -15.19 -10.12
C ALA A 545 -3.22 -15.55 -11.36
N ILE A 546 -2.98 -14.89 -12.51
CA ILE A 546 -3.59 -15.24 -13.80
C ILE A 546 -3.15 -16.65 -14.23
N ALA A 547 -1.84 -16.94 -14.16
CA ALA A 547 -1.31 -18.26 -14.52
C ALA A 547 -1.88 -19.38 -13.65
N CYS A 548 -2.02 -19.19 -12.34
CA CYS A 548 -2.66 -20.15 -11.44
C CYS A 548 -4.11 -20.42 -11.81
N CYS A 549 -4.87 -19.40 -12.23
CA CYS A 549 -6.26 -19.55 -12.66
C CYS A 549 -6.39 -20.24 -14.04
N LEU A 550 -5.32 -20.25 -14.86
CA LEU A 550 -5.27 -21.01 -16.11
C LEU A 550 -4.87 -22.48 -15.87
N GLU A 551 -4.15 -22.77 -14.79
CA GLU A 551 -3.71 -24.14 -14.47
C GLU A 551 -4.67 -24.87 -13.52
N SER A 552 -5.58 -24.17 -12.84
CA SER A 552 -6.49 -24.77 -11.87
C SER A 552 -7.82 -24.04 -11.76
N ASP A 553 -8.90 -24.79 -11.68
CA ASP A 553 -10.27 -24.30 -11.50
C ASP A 553 -10.67 -24.07 -10.03
N MET A 554 -9.74 -24.27 -9.09
CA MET A 554 -10.00 -24.08 -7.66
C MET A 554 -10.31 -22.62 -7.30
N PHE A 555 -9.79 -21.67 -8.07
CA PHE A 555 -9.94 -20.24 -7.79
C PHE A 555 -11.29 -19.69 -8.24
N LYS A 556 -12.05 -19.12 -7.30
CA LYS A 556 -13.42 -18.61 -7.54
C LYS A 556 -13.45 -17.08 -7.72
N SER A 557 -12.37 -16.40 -7.46
CA SER A 557 -12.22 -14.93 -7.59
C SER A 557 -10.77 -14.59 -7.89
N LEU A 558 -10.55 -13.80 -8.94
CA LEU A 558 -9.24 -13.26 -9.33
C LEU A 558 -9.26 -11.74 -9.26
N CYS A 559 -8.32 -11.15 -8.49
CA CYS A 559 -8.05 -9.71 -8.51
C CYS A 559 -6.66 -9.46 -9.12
N ALA A 560 -6.64 -9.11 -10.40
CA ALA A 560 -5.45 -8.94 -11.23
C ALA A 560 -5.05 -7.47 -11.35
N GLY A 561 -4.07 -7.03 -10.57
CA GLY A 561 -3.57 -5.66 -10.62
C GLY A 561 -2.25 -5.55 -11.41
N ALA A 562 -2.22 -4.79 -12.49
CA ALA A 562 -1.04 -4.51 -13.30
C ALA A 562 -0.25 -5.79 -13.66
N GLY A 563 -0.90 -6.79 -14.26
CA GLY A 563 -0.32 -8.07 -14.66
C GLY A 563 -0.21 -8.23 -16.17
N ASP A 564 0.93 -8.72 -16.64
CA ASP A 564 1.17 -9.01 -18.04
C ASP A 564 0.41 -10.25 -18.50
N VAL A 565 -0.10 -10.19 -19.72
CA VAL A 565 -0.77 -11.32 -20.38
C VAL A 565 -0.16 -11.63 -21.74
N ASN A 566 0.66 -10.74 -22.29
CA ASN A 566 1.27 -10.89 -23.61
C ASN A 566 2.71 -10.39 -23.60
N TRP A 567 3.64 -11.30 -23.43
CA TRP A 567 5.07 -11.00 -23.35
C TRP A 567 5.65 -10.42 -24.63
N THR A 568 5.04 -10.72 -25.80
CA THR A 568 5.53 -10.15 -27.06
C THR A 568 5.26 -8.65 -27.14
N SER A 569 4.13 -8.16 -26.64
CA SER A 569 3.82 -6.74 -26.57
C SER A 569 4.48 -6.06 -25.36
N ASP A 570 4.67 -6.78 -24.25
CA ASP A 570 5.39 -6.28 -23.09
C ASP A 570 6.83 -5.90 -23.45
N TYR A 571 7.56 -6.77 -24.15
CA TYR A 571 8.94 -6.53 -24.57
C TYR A 571 9.15 -5.15 -25.22
N GLY A 572 8.20 -4.71 -26.05
CA GLY A 572 8.28 -3.44 -26.77
C GLY A 572 7.77 -2.22 -26.00
N ASN A 573 6.91 -2.42 -24.99
CA ASN A 573 6.19 -1.35 -24.29
C ASN A 573 6.65 -1.15 -22.83
N CYS A 574 7.23 -2.18 -22.22
CA CYS A 574 7.73 -2.15 -20.86
C CYS A 574 8.99 -1.29 -20.75
N ARG A 575 9.11 -0.50 -19.68
CA ARG A 575 10.33 0.28 -19.42
C ARG A 575 11.56 -0.57 -19.06
N PHE A 576 11.33 -1.83 -18.69
CA PHE A 576 12.42 -2.77 -18.41
C PHE A 576 12.94 -3.43 -19.68
N GLY A 577 12.10 -3.53 -20.70
CA GLY A 577 12.43 -3.97 -22.05
C GLY A 577 13.28 -5.24 -22.10
N ALA A 578 14.24 -5.23 -22.96
CA ALA A 578 15.16 -6.34 -23.17
C ALA A 578 15.84 -6.87 -21.89
N GLY A 579 16.10 -6.01 -20.91
CA GLY A 579 16.77 -6.41 -19.68
C GLY A 579 15.99 -7.41 -18.83
N PHE A 580 14.68 -7.23 -18.73
CA PHE A 580 13.82 -8.14 -17.98
C PHE A 580 13.53 -9.43 -18.78
N ASP A 581 12.99 -9.27 -19.98
CA ASP A 581 12.51 -10.41 -20.74
C ASP A 581 13.65 -11.34 -21.16
N ASN A 582 14.80 -10.79 -21.60
CA ASN A 582 15.97 -11.58 -21.93
C ASN A 582 16.50 -12.38 -20.73
N ALA A 583 16.45 -11.79 -19.53
CA ALA A 583 16.89 -12.46 -18.31
C ALA A 583 16.04 -13.68 -17.96
N TYR A 584 14.71 -13.60 -18.16
CA TYR A 584 13.78 -14.66 -17.81
C TYR A 584 13.44 -15.62 -18.93
N PHE A 585 13.48 -15.17 -20.19
CA PHE A 585 13.14 -16.00 -21.36
C PHE A 585 14.37 -16.44 -22.16
N GLY A 586 15.54 -15.85 -21.90
CA GLY A 586 16.82 -16.25 -22.52
C GLY A 586 17.14 -15.53 -23.83
N GLY A 587 16.33 -14.57 -24.28
CA GLY A 587 16.55 -13.78 -25.49
C GLY A 587 15.30 -13.08 -25.98
N PRO A 588 15.40 -12.33 -27.10
CA PRO A 588 14.29 -11.51 -27.61
C PRO A 588 13.21 -12.32 -28.34
N PRO A 589 11.97 -11.75 -28.49
CA PRO A 589 10.83 -12.47 -29.06
C PRO A 589 10.99 -12.89 -30.54
N TRP A 590 11.81 -12.19 -31.33
CA TRP A 590 12.08 -12.57 -32.72
C TRP A 590 13.03 -13.79 -32.87
N GLU A 591 13.76 -14.14 -31.81
CA GLU A 591 14.60 -15.35 -31.72
C GLU A 591 13.87 -16.50 -31.01
N LEU A 592 13.02 -16.17 -30.03
CA LEU A 592 12.31 -17.12 -29.16
C LEU A 592 10.80 -17.01 -29.27
N THR A 593 10.26 -16.85 -30.50
CA THR A 593 8.84 -16.58 -30.74
C THR A 593 7.91 -17.59 -30.06
N GLU A 594 8.20 -18.89 -30.15
CA GLU A 594 7.40 -19.95 -29.55
C GLU A 594 7.37 -19.85 -28.02
N THR A 595 8.51 -19.51 -27.38
CA THR A 595 8.61 -19.29 -25.94
C THR A 595 7.70 -18.13 -25.51
N TYR A 596 7.80 -16.98 -26.19
CA TYR A 596 6.97 -15.81 -25.89
C TYR A 596 5.47 -16.09 -26.04
N ILE A 597 5.08 -16.79 -27.12
CA ILE A 597 3.68 -17.18 -27.34
C ILE A 597 3.21 -18.14 -26.24
N SER A 598 3.96 -19.22 -25.99
CA SER A 598 3.56 -20.26 -25.03
C SER A 598 3.51 -19.75 -23.58
N LYS A 599 4.38 -18.79 -23.23
CA LYS A 599 4.41 -18.16 -21.90
C LYS A 599 3.43 -16.99 -21.75
N SER A 600 2.73 -16.58 -22.83
CA SER A 600 1.75 -15.48 -22.78
C SER A 600 0.35 -15.99 -22.44
N PRO A 601 -0.22 -15.64 -21.26
CA PRO A 601 -1.57 -16.01 -20.85
C PRO A 601 -2.66 -15.67 -21.87
N LEU A 602 -2.46 -14.62 -22.66
CA LEU A 602 -3.40 -14.14 -23.69
C LEU A 602 -3.80 -15.25 -24.67
N PHE A 603 -2.88 -16.13 -25.06
CA PHE A 603 -3.12 -17.20 -26.04
C PHE A 603 -3.81 -18.43 -25.44
N ARG A 604 -4.06 -18.42 -24.14
CA ARG A 604 -4.80 -19.43 -23.38
C ARG A 604 -6.01 -18.84 -22.64
N MET A 605 -6.38 -17.60 -22.95
CA MET A 605 -7.41 -16.85 -22.21
C MET A 605 -8.81 -17.51 -22.32
N ASP A 606 -9.02 -18.33 -23.35
CA ASP A 606 -10.23 -19.14 -23.53
C ASP A 606 -10.40 -20.25 -22.45
N GLN A 607 -9.36 -20.53 -21.68
CA GLN A 607 -9.36 -21.48 -20.56
C GLN A 607 -9.71 -20.79 -19.24
N LEU A 608 -9.68 -19.45 -19.18
CA LEU A 608 -9.93 -18.68 -17.94
C LEU A 608 -11.44 -18.58 -17.65
N GLU A 609 -11.90 -19.33 -16.65
CA GLU A 609 -13.32 -19.32 -16.20
C GLU A 609 -13.53 -18.59 -14.88
N THR A 610 -12.45 -18.10 -14.24
CA THR A 610 -12.49 -17.37 -12.98
C THR A 610 -12.99 -15.95 -13.17
N PRO A 611 -14.01 -15.49 -12.42
CA PRO A 611 -14.41 -14.07 -12.38
C PRO A 611 -13.22 -13.17 -12.08
N THR A 612 -12.94 -12.20 -12.94
CA THR A 612 -11.69 -11.42 -12.93
C THR A 612 -11.92 -9.91 -12.82
N LEU A 613 -11.29 -9.30 -11.81
CA LEU A 613 -11.18 -7.86 -11.65
C LEU A 613 -9.78 -7.40 -12.08
N ILE A 614 -9.71 -6.64 -13.16
CA ILE A 614 -8.47 -6.09 -13.75
C ILE A 614 -8.30 -4.64 -13.29
N MET A 615 -7.09 -4.24 -12.89
CA MET A 615 -6.82 -2.88 -12.43
C MET A 615 -5.44 -2.39 -12.89
N PHE A 616 -5.38 -1.17 -13.45
CA PHE A 616 -4.15 -0.55 -13.95
C PHE A 616 -4.08 0.95 -13.69
N GLY A 617 -2.87 1.48 -13.56
CA GLY A 617 -2.62 2.90 -13.75
C GLY A 617 -2.64 3.26 -15.24
N SER A 618 -3.24 4.40 -15.62
CA SER A 618 -3.34 4.78 -17.03
C SER A 618 -2.02 5.28 -17.66
N ARG A 619 -0.95 5.34 -16.88
CA ARG A 619 0.42 5.69 -17.29
C ARG A 619 1.43 4.66 -16.78
N ASP A 620 0.97 3.44 -16.59
CA ASP A 620 1.87 2.36 -16.20
C ASP A 620 2.82 2.03 -17.37
N ARG A 621 4.12 2.01 -17.07
CA ARG A 621 5.19 1.66 -18.00
C ARG A 621 6.09 0.55 -17.45
N ALA A 622 5.83 0.09 -16.23
CA ALA A 622 6.50 -1.07 -15.66
C ALA A 622 5.83 -2.36 -16.14
N VAL A 623 4.50 -2.41 -16.02
CA VAL A 623 3.61 -3.32 -16.74
C VAL A 623 2.72 -2.41 -17.59
N PRO A 624 2.88 -2.38 -18.92
CA PRO A 624 2.18 -1.45 -19.78
C PRO A 624 0.66 -1.53 -19.62
N THR A 625 -0.02 -0.38 -19.60
CA THR A 625 -1.50 -0.32 -19.46
C THR A 625 -2.22 -1.12 -20.55
N GLU A 626 -1.58 -1.28 -21.69
CA GLU A 626 -2.02 -2.06 -22.86
C GLU A 626 -2.27 -3.53 -22.47
N GLN A 627 -1.48 -4.10 -21.59
CA GLN A 627 -1.67 -5.46 -21.06
C GLN A 627 -3.05 -5.63 -20.40
N GLY A 628 -3.51 -4.62 -19.68
CA GLY A 628 -4.85 -4.60 -19.10
C GLY A 628 -5.96 -4.55 -20.17
N TRP A 629 -5.75 -3.84 -21.25
CA TRP A 629 -6.70 -3.80 -22.38
C TRP A 629 -6.73 -5.13 -23.14
N GLU A 630 -5.58 -5.75 -23.39
CA GLU A 630 -5.48 -7.07 -24.04
C GLU A 630 -6.22 -8.12 -23.20
N HIS A 631 -5.96 -8.17 -21.89
CA HIS A 631 -6.63 -9.06 -20.94
C HIS A 631 -8.16 -8.85 -20.95
N PHE A 632 -8.61 -7.61 -20.78
CA PHE A 632 -10.03 -7.27 -20.76
C PHE A 632 -10.74 -7.62 -22.05
N ARG A 633 -10.14 -7.29 -23.19
CA ARG A 633 -10.73 -7.55 -24.53
C ARG A 633 -10.83 -9.05 -24.81
N ALA A 634 -9.81 -9.82 -24.47
CA ALA A 634 -9.84 -11.28 -24.63
C ALA A 634 -10.99 -11.88 -23.81
N MET A 635 -11.08 -11.58 -22.51
CA MET A 635 -12.15 -12.08 -21.66
C MET A 635 -13.53 -11.61 -22.10
N GLN A 636 -13.67 -10.36 -22.50
CA GLN A 636 -14.93 -9.79 -23.01
C GLN A 636 -15.39 -10.52 -24.28
N GLN A 637 -14.47 -10.78 -25.22
CA GLN A 637 -14.74 -11.46 -26.46
C GLN A 637 -15.14 -12.94 -26.24
N ILE A 638 -14.44 -13.61 -25.33
CA ILE A 638 -14.65 -15.03 -24.99
C ILE A 638 -15.96 -15.21 -24.21
N GLY A 639 -16.24 -14.35 -23.25
CA GLY A 639 -17.49 -14.30 -22.50
C GLY A 639 -17.76 -15.44 -21.51
N LYS A 640 -16.75 -16.25 -21.15
CA LYS A 640 -16.90 -17.39 -20.23
C LYS A 640 -17.03 -16.97 -18.76
N ALA A 641 -16.36 -15.90 -18.37
CA ALA A 641 -16.35 -15.41 -16.99
C ALA A 641 -16.68 -13.92 -16.90
N PRO A 642 -17.28 -13.46 -15.78
CA PRO A 642 -17.43 -12.04 -15.51
C PRO A 642 -16.09 -11.33 -15.45
N VAL A 643 -15.97 -10.19 -16.14
CA VAL A 643 -14.76 -9.36 -16.12
C VAL A 643 -15.10 -7.91 -15.85
N ARG A 644 -14.28 -7.25 -15.07
CA ARG A 644 -14.35 -5.80 -14.82
C ARG A 644 -12.95 -5.20 -14.93
N PHE A 645 -12.83 -4.07 -15.62
CA PHE A 645 -11.58 -3.38 -15.81
C PHE A 645 -11.65 -1.95 -15.20
N ILE A 646 -10.70 -1.60 -14.35
CA ILE A 646 -10.62 -0.30 -13.69
C ILE A 646 -9.29 0.35 -14.03
N LEU A 647 -9.35 1.57 -14.55
CA LEU A 647 -8.20 2.42 -14.79
C LEU A 647 -8.12 3.53 -13.74
N PHE A 648 -6.90 3.77 -13.23
CA PHE A 648 -6.60 4.88 -12.33
C PHE A 648 -5.95 6.03 -13.12
N PRO A 649 -6.69 7.12 -13.44
CA PRO A 649 -6.19 8.17 -14.31
C PRO A 649 -4.93 8.85 -13.77
N GLY A 650 -3.87 8.89 -14.60
CA GLY A 650 -2.59 9.51 -14.30
C GLY A 650 -1.69 8.72 -13.35
N ALA A 651 -2.14 7.60 -12.82
CA ALA A 651 -1.30 6.72 -12.01
C ALA A 651 -0.31 5.95 -12.89
N GLY A 652 0.91 5.73 -12.38
CA GLY A 652 1.92 4.81 -12.92
C GLY A 652 1.66 3.38 -12.45
N HIS A 653 2.74 2.65 -12.13
CA HIS A 653 2.68 1.23 -11.71
C HIS A 653 1.95 0.99 -10.37
N GLY A 654 1.47 1.99 -9.72
CA GLY A 654 0.64 1.89 -8.52
C GLY A 654 -0.15 3.16 -8.28
N PRO A 655 -1.28 3.09 -7.58
CA PRO A 655 -2.10 4.25 -7.26
C PRO A 655 -1.41 5.13 -6.22
N ASP A 656 -0.98 6.33 -6.62
CA ASP A 656 -0.35 7.33 -5.74
C ASP A 656 -1.38 8.13 -4.94
N LYS A 657 -2.57 8.38 -5.51
CA LYS A 657 -3.63 9.13 -4.85
C LYS A 657 -4.33 8.26 -3.79
N LEU A 658 -4.63 8.83 -2.63
CA LEU A 658 -5.35 8.13 -1.56
C LEU A 658 -6.74 7.65 -2.02
N SER A 659 -7.43 8.46 -2.82
CA SER A 659 -8.72 8.09 -3.42
C SER A 659 -8.63 6.87 -4.34
N HIS A 660 -7.54 6.74 -5.12
CA HIS A 660 -7.29 5.58 -5.97
C HIS A 660 -6.98 4.33 -5.14
N GLN A 661 -6.14 4.46 -4.09
CA GLN A 661 -5.84 3.37 -3.17
C GLN A 661 -7.12 2.87 -2.48
N ARG A 662 -7.94 3.79 -1.99
CA ARG A 662 -9.25 3.50 -1.39
C ARG A 662 -10.17 2.78 -2.38
N ARG A 663 -10.28 3.30 -3.61
CA ARG A 663 -11.11 2.69 -4.64
C ARG A 663 -10.63 1.29 -4.99
N LYS A 664 -9.31 1.10 -5.15
CA LYS A 664 -8.71 -0.22 -5.41
C LYS A 664 -9.12 -1.25 -4.36
N MET A 665 -8.92 -0.94 -3.09
CA MET A 665 -9.25 -1.85 -1.99
C MET A 665 -10.77 -2.12 -1.91
N LYS A 666 -11.61 -1.10 -2.06
CA LYS A 666 -13.07 -1.27 -2.03
C LYS A 666 -13.56 -2.17 -3.18
N GLU A 667 -13.02 -2.01 -4.37
CA GLU A 667 -13.40 -2.83 -5.52
C GLU A 667 -12.97 -4.29 -5.36
N GLU A 668 -11.75 -4.55 -4.85
CA GLU A 668 -11.30 -5.92 -4.58
C GLU A 668 -12.14 -6.59 -3.50
N LEU A 669 -12.41 -5.89 -2.39
CA LEU A 669 -13.25 -6.43 -1.33
C LEU A 669 -14.67 -6.70 -1.82
N ALA A 670 -15.27 -5.81 -2.60
CA ALA A 670 -16.59 -6.03 -3.20
C ALA A 670 -16.61 -7.18 -4.22
N TRP A 671 -15.51 -7.35 -4.97
CA TRP A 671 -15.35 -8.48 -5.89
C TRP A 671 -15.27 -9.82 -5.16
N MET A 672 -14.45 -9.85 -4.09
CA MET A 672 -14.36 -11.04 -3.22
C MET A 672 -15.67 -11.30 -2.46
N ASP A 673 -16.36 -10.27 -1.98
CA ASP A 673 -17.68 -10.44 -1.36
C ASP A 673 -18.64 -11.13 -2.31
N ARG A 674 -18.63 -10.78 -3.58
CA ARG A 674 -19.51 -11.33 -4.58
C ARG A 674 -19.19 -12.78 -4.97
N TYR A 675 -17.90 -13.13 -5.08
CA TYR A 675 -17.49 -14.39 -5.68
C TYR A 675 -16.81 -15.36 -4.70
N LEU A 676 -16.47 -14.90 -3.49
CA LEU A 676 -15.75 -15.70 -2.51
C LEU A 676 -16.47 -15.80 -1.17
N PHE A 677 -16.94 -14.69 -0.60
CA PHE A 677 -17.52 -14.66 0.75
C PHE A 677 -19.02 -14.94 0.75
N GLU A 678 -19.74 -14.62 -0.30
CA GLU A 678 -21.14 -15.01 -0.41
C GLU A 678 -21.19 -16.55 -0.40
N ALA A 679 -21.84 -17.11 0.63
CA ALA A 679 -22.07 -18.55 0.68
C ALA A 679 -22.71 -18.99 -0.64
N PRO A 680 -22.40 -20.19 -1.17
CA PRO A 680 -23.09 -20.72 -2.33
C PRO A 680 -24.59 -20.57 -2.07
N ARG A 681 -25.26 -19.76 -2.86
CA ARG A 681 -26.71 -19.58 -2.72
C ARG A 681 -27.33 -20.95 -2.89
N ASP A 682 -28.14 -21.35 -1.95
CA ASP A 682 -28.94 -22.53 -2.09
C ASP A 682 -29.62 -22.46 -3.48
N THR A 683 -29.21 -23.34 -4.39
CA THR A 683 -29.74 -23.41 -5.76
C THR A 683 -31.24 -23.65 -5.81
N ASN A 684 -31.87 -23.84 -4.65
CA ASN A 684 -33.32 -23.87 -4.45
C ASN A 684 -33.96 -22.48 -4.33
N GLU A 685 -33.19 -21.38 -4.23
CA GLU A 685 -33.72 -20.02 -4.38
C GLU A 685 -34.10 -19.78 -5.85
N VAL A 686 -35.40 -19.94 -6.11
CA VAL A 686 -36.04 -19.83 -7.43
C VAL A 686 -35.94 -18.42 -8.03
N LEU A 687 -35.43 -17.42 -7.27
CA LEU A 687 -35.46 -16.02 -7.67
C LEU A 687 -34.04 -15.38 -7.67
N PRO A 688 -33.64 -14.72 -8.77
CA PRO A 688 -32.42 -13.89 -8.75
C PRO A 688 -32.53 -12.83 -7.64
N PRO A 689 -31.53 -12.65 -6.80
CA PRO A 689 -31.60 -11.77 -5.60
C PRO A 689 -31.92 -10.31 -5.85
N ARG A 690 -31.72 -9.84 -7.08
CA ARG A 690 -32.04 -8.46 -7.49
C ARG A 690 -33.20 -8.43 -8.50
N SER A 691 -33.96 -9.49 -8.63
CA SER A 691 -35.17 -9.45 -9.44
C SER A 691 -36.21 -8.54 -8.76
N PRO A 692 -37.09 -7.87 -9.53
CA PRO A 692 -38.15 -7.06 -8.94
C PRO A 692 -39.01 -7.81 -7.92
N LEU A 693 -39.18 -9.11 -8.12
CA LEU A 693 -39.91 -9.95 -7.18
C LEU A 693 -39.14 -10.23 -5.90
N SER A 694 -37.83 -10.53 -5.98
CA SER A 694 -36.98 -10.72 -4.81
C SER A 694 -36.91 -9.45 -3.95
N LEU A 695 -36.73 -8.29 -4.59
CA LEU A 695 -36.76 -7.01 -3.91
C LEU A 695 -38.12 -6.73 -3.25
N ARG A 696 -39.21 -7.09 -3.90
CA ARG A 696 -40.54 -6.95 -3.32
C ARG A 696 -40.78 -7.88 -2.14
N LEU A 697 -40.30 -9.12 -2.21
CA LEU A 697 -40.39 -10.06 -1.10
C LEU A 697 -39.57 -9.63 0.10
N SER A 698 -38.30 -9.22 -0.11
CA SER A 698 -37.46 -8.69 0.96
C SER A 698 -38.07 -7.46 1.63
N LYS A 699 -38.73 -6.58 0.85
CA LYS A 699 -39.46 -5.44 1.35
C LYS A 699 -40.64 -5.83 2.19
N LEU A 700 -41.41 -6.83 1.77
CA LEU A 700 -42.55 -7.36 2.55
C LEU A 700 -42.09 -8.01 3.85
N GLU A 701 -40.95 -8.67 3.86
CA GLU A 701 -40.30 -9.22 5.06
C GLU A 701 -39.81 -8.12 6.00
N ALA A 702 -39.33 -6.99 5.47
CA ALA A 702 -38.90 -5.83 6.26
C ALA A 702 -40.10 -5.08 6.90
N ALA A 703 -41.31 -5.23 6.37
CA ALA A 703 -42.51 -4.64 6.93
C ALA A 703 -42.97 -5.46 8.14
N ARG A 704 -42.91 -4.89 9.35
CA ARG A 704 -43.16 -5.62 10.58
C ARG A 704 -44.64 -5.55 11.04
N THR A 705 -45.39 -4.60 10.52
CA THR A 705 -46.80 -4.36 10.88
C THR A 705 -47.72 -4.55 9.66
N GLY A 706 -47.70 -5.72 9.02
CA GLY A 706 -48.54 -6.03 7.88
C GLY A 706 -48.29 -5.08 6.69
N ARG A 707 -49.18 -4.11 6.45
CA ARG A 707 -49.07 -3.15 5.34
C ARG A 707 -48.15 -1.95 5.61
N LEU A 708 -47.86 -1.67 6.91
CA LEU A 708 -47.12 -0.46 7.31
C LEU A 708 -45.69 -0.80 7.76
N PHE A 709 -44.75 0.04 7.40
CA PHE A 709 -43.36 -0.07 7.91
C PHE A 709 -43.26 0.45 9.35
N GLY A 710 -42.51 -0.24 10.19
CA GLY A 710 -42.25 0.08 11.58
C GLY A 710 -42.78 -0.98 12.55
N THR A 711 -42.73 -0.67 13.81
CA THR A 711 -43.22 -1.54 14.91
C THR A 711 -44.27 -0.80 15.71
N GLU A 712 -45.46 -1.39 15.83
CA GLU A 712 -46.51 -0.83 16.64
C GLU A 712 -46.22 -1.12 18.13
N ARG A 713 -46.15 -0.06 18.92
CA ARG A 713 -46.00 -0.13 20.38
C ARG A 713 -46.83 0.94 21.06
N ASN A 714 -47.70 0.54 21.96
CA ASN A 714 -48.61 1.44 22.69
C ASN A 714 -49.47 2.32 21.76
N GLY A 715 -49.93 1.79 20.64
CA GLY A 715 -50.74 2.52 19.65
C GLY A 715 -49.95 3.54 18.83
N VAL A 716 -48.62 3.47 18.82
CA VAL A 716 -47.75 4.33 18.03
C VAL A 716 -46.92 3.48 17.06
N LEU A 717 -46.87 3.85 15.78
CA LEU A 717 -46.06 3.22 14.76
C LEU A 717 -44.66 3.78 14.78
N ILE A 718 -43.72 3.05 15.40
CA ILE A 718 -42.34 3.48 15.64
C ILE A 718 -41.45 3.12 14.43
N PRO A 719 -40.67 4.07 13.88
CA PRO A 719 -39.68 3.77 12.84
C PRO A 719 -38.66 2.71 13.30
N GLU A 720 -38.35 1.75 12.45
CA GLU A 720 -37.33 0.76 12.74
C GLU A 720 -35.94 1.41 12.70
N THR A 721 -35.11 1.16 13.71
CA THR A 721 -33.74 1.66 13.77
C THR A 721 -32.75 0.49 13.79
N LEU A 722 -31.66 0.62 13.06
CA LEU A 722 -30.55 -0.33 13.06
C LEU A 722 -29.45 0.16 14.01
N PRO A 723 -28.89 -0.73 14.86
CA PRO A 723 -27.87 -0.35 15.84
C PRO A 723 -26.55 0.00 15.12
N GLY A 724 -25.95 1.12 15.52
CA GLY A 724 -24.58 1.50 15.18
C GLY A 724 -23.72 1.56 16.45
N GLU A 725 -22.43 1.94 16.31
CA GLU A 725 -21.48 2.00 17.45
C GLU A 725 -21.94 2.96 18.58
N GLU A 726 -22.44 4.13 18.24
CA GLU A 726 -22.89 5.14 19.20
C GLU A 726 -24.38 5.50 19.01
N LEU A 727 -24.86 5.40 17.79
CA LEU A 727 -26.19 5.80 17.37
C LEU A 727 -26.87 4.70 16.57
N ALA A 728 -28.17 4.53 16.77
CA ALA A 728 -29.03 3.74 15.92
C ALA A 728 -29.72 4.68 14.92
N PHE A 729 -29.60 4.43 13.64
CA PHE A 729 -30.26 5.18 12.57
C PHE A 729 -31.51 4.46 12.10
N GLY A 730 -32.51 5.23 11.65
CA GLY A 730 -33.68 4.67 10.99
C GLY A 730 -33.29 3.79 9.79
N ARG A 731 -33.82 2.59 9.73
CA ARG A 731 -33.61 1.68 8.59
C ARG A 731 -34.16 2.26 7.31
N PHE A 732 -35.26 2.96 7.41
CA PHE A 732 -35.99 3.67 6.37
C PHE A 732 -36.12 5.15 6.72
N GLU A 733 -36.45 5.95 5.73
CA GLU A 733 -36.98 7.29 5.92
C GLU A 733 -38.29 7.20 6.72
N VAL A 734 -38.65 8.22 7.50
CA VAL A 734 -39.94 8.28 8.20
C VAL A 734 -41.06 8.31 7.18
N THR A 735 -42.03 7.40 7.32
CA THR A 735 -43.13 7.27 6.38
C THR A 735 -44.26 8.27 6.65
N ARG A 736 -45.09 8.49 5.64
CA ARG A 736 -46.29 9.33 5.74
C ARG A 736 -47.23 8.84 6.81
N ALA A 737 -47.43 7.54 6.96
CA ALA A 737 -48.27 6.94 8.02
C ALA A 737 -47.71 7.27 9.41
N GLN A 738 -46.40 7.06 9.60
CA GLN A 738 -45.73 7.38 10.88
C GLN A 738 -45.85 8.87 11.26
N PHE A 739 -45.62 9.74 10.29
CA PHE A 739 -45.67 11.18 10.53
C PHE A 739 -47.12 11.67 10.78
N ARG A 740 -48.16 11.07 10.14
CA ARG A 740 -49.55 11.42 10.35
C ARG A 740 -50.04 11.13 11.77
N GLU A 741 -49.48 10.19 12.49
CA GLU A 741 -49.77 9.95 13.88
C GLU A 741 -49.39 11.13 14.76
N PHE A 742 -48.32 11.82 14.47
CA PHE A 742 -47.90 13.06 15.13
C PHE A 742 -48.71 14.26 14.63
N ASN A 743 -48.88 14.39 13.32
CA ASN A 743 -49.60 15.53 12.72
C ASN A 743 -50.78 15.04 11.90
N ARG A 744 -51.94 14.92 12.54
CA ARG A 744 -53.19 14.43 11.91
C ARG A 744 -53.68 15.34 10.75
N LYS A 745 -53.15 16.55 10.60
CA LYS A 745 -53.47 17.46 9.49
C LYS A 745 -52.61 17.19 8.26
N TYR A 746 -51.55 16.34 8.39
CA TYR A 746 -50.72 15.94 7.25
C TYR A 746 -51.52 15.02 6.32
N ASN A 747 -51.84 15.53 5.14
CA ASN A 747 -52.65 14.82 4.17
C ASN A 747 -51.77 14.22 3.05
N PHE A 748 -52.09 13.01 2.69
CA PHE A 748 -51.46 12.30 1.57
C PHE A 748 -52.47 11.41 0.83
N ARG A 749 -52.17 11.01 -0.36
CA ARG A 749 -53.01 10.12 -1.16
C ARG A 749 -53.11 8.74 -0.53
N GLU A 750 -54.31 8.16 -0.48
CA GLU A 750 -54.52 6.79 -0.06
C GLU A 750 -53.69 5.81 -0.90
N GLY A 751 -53.10 4.79 -0.27
CA GLY A 751 -52.18 3.83 -0.89
C GLY A 751 -50.74 4.31 -0.97
N THR A 752 -50.42 5.48 -0.32
CA THR A 752 -49.03 5.99 -0.23
C THR A 752 -48.56 6.13 1.23
N GLU A 753 -49.10 5.30 2.10
CA GLU A 753 -48.80 5.29 3.53
C GLU A 753 -47.32 5.07 3.87
N ASN A 754 -46.66 4.15 3.11
CA ASN A 754 -45.25 3.79 3.27
C ASN A 754 -44.31 4.64 2.40
N TYR A 755 -44.83 5.65 1.70
CA TYR A 755 -43.95 6.63 1.03
C TYR A 755 -43.28 7.52 2.09
N PRO A 756 -42.07 8.06 1.82
CA PRO A 756 -41.44 8.97 2.75
C PRO A 756 -42.30 10.19 2.98
N VAL A 757 -42.32 10.68 4.21
CA VAL A 757 -42.87 11.99 4.52
C VAL A 757 -42.03 13.04 3.76
N SER A 758 -42.70 14.00 3.14
CA SER A 758 -42.02 15.08 2.41
C SER A 758 -42.81 16.38 2.46
N GLY A 759 -42.18 17.50 2.08
CA GLY A 759 -42.80 18.81 2.11
C GLY A 759 -42.97 19.33 3.56
N ILE A 760 -42.12 18.95 4.46
CA ILE A 760 -42.12 19.36 5.85
C ILE A 760 -40.85 20.15 6.19
N SER A 761 -40.98 21.06 7.17
CA SER A 761 -39.84 21.84 7.66
C SER A 761 -38.98 21.05 8.63
N PHE A 762 -37.71 21.45 8.77
CA PHE A 762 -36.80 20.94 9.80
C PHE A 762 -37.43 20.99 11.21
N ARG A 763 -38.17 22.07 11.51
CA ARG A 763 -38.84 22.25 12.79
C ARG A 763 -39.92 21.18 13.02
N GLU A 764 -40.67 20.83 11.99
CA GLU A 764 -41.68 19.77 12.08
C GLU A 764 -41.06 18.41 12.27
N ALA A 765 -39.97 18.11 11.53
CA ALA A 765 -39.19 16.89 11.70
C ALA A 765 -38.60 16.77 13.11
N SER A 766 -38.04 17.85 13.66
CA SER A 766 -37.54 17.90 15.05
C SER A 766 -38.63 17.66 16.08
N ARG A 767 -39.79 18.29 15.92
CA ARG A 767 -40.94 18.08 16.82
C ARG A 767 -41.51 16.67 16.75
N TYR A 768 -41.45 16.04 15.59
CA TYR A 768 -41.75 14.62 15.46
C TYR A 768 -40.80 13.77 16.30
N CYS A 769 -39.51 14.01 16.27
CA CYS A 769 -38.54 13.31 17.11
C CYS A 769 -38.78 13.53 18.62
N GLU A 770 -39.12 14.75 19.02
CA GLU A 770 -39.48 15.07 20.40
C GLU A 770 -40.75 14.30 20.84
N TRP A 771 -41.81 14.36 20.01
CA TRP A 771 -43.06 13.62 20.25
C TRP A 771 -42.82 12.09 20.30
N LEU A 772 -42.00 11.56 19.38
CA LEU A 772 -41.67 10.13 19.37
C LEU A 772 -40.90 9.73 20.63
N SER A 773 -40.02 10.60 21.11
CA SER A 773 -39.27 10.39 22.35
C SER A 773 -40.20 10.35 23.55
N GLU A 774 -41.17 11.27 23.65
CA GLU A 774 -42.21 11.29 24.72
C GLU A 774 -43.06 10.02 24.71
N LYS A 775 -43.40 9.50 23.52
CA LYS A 775 -44.25 8.31 23.36
C LYS A 775 -43.54 7.00 23.67
N THR A 776 -42.24 6.93 23.39
CA THR A 776 -41.49 5.68 23.51
C THR A 776 -40.66 5.59 24.79
N GLY A 777 -40.28 6.73 25.36
CA GLY A 777 -39.31 6.83 26.44
C GLY A 777 -37.85 6.79 25.97
N ASP A 778 -37.58 6.50 24.67
CA ASP A 778 -36.28 6.54 24.04
C ASP A 778 -35.97 7.94 23.50
N ARG A 779 -34.68 8.32 23.38
CA ARG A 779 -34.33 9.64 22.89
C ARG A 779 -34.10 9.61 21.39
N TYR A 780 -35.08 10.14 20.62
CA TYR A 780 -34.96 10.32 19.17
C TYR A 780 -34.60 11.76 18.81
N PHE A 781 -33.86 11.94 17.72
CA PHE A 781 -33.44 13.24 17.20
C PHE A 781 -33.09 13.15 15.72
N LEU A 782 -32.91 14.32 15.06
CA LEU A 782 -32.41 14.38 13.68
C LEU A 782 -30.87 14.28 13.67
N PRO A 783 -30.28 13.57 12.72
CA PRO A 783 -28.84 13.44 12.62
C PRO A 783 -28.16 14.79 12.35
N SER A 784 -26.93 14.93 12.73
CA SER A 784 -26.07 15.99 12.23
C SER A 784 -25.51 15.65 10.85
N GLU A 785 -25.10 16.67 10.11
CA GLU A 785 -24.44 16.53 8.82
C GLU A 785 -23.25 15.56 8.90
N GLU A 786 -22.41 15.67 9.92
CA GLU A 786 -21.25 14.80 10.16
C GLU A 786 -21.64 13.34 10.43
N GLN A 787 -22.75 13.14 11.13
CA GLN A 787 -23.29 11.80 11.40
C GLN A 787 -23.85 11.15 10.14
N MET A 788 -24.50 11.92 9.26
CA MET A 788 -24.98 11.41 7.97
C MET A 788 -23.83 11.15 6.99
N GLU A 789 -22.81 12.01 6.97
CA GLU A 789 -21.59 11.75 6.18
C GLU A 789 -20.94 10.43 6.60
N LYS A 790 -20.81 10.18 7.89
CA LYS A 790 -20.26 8.93 8.43
C LYS A 790 -21.13 7.73 8.04
N LEU A 791 -22.45 7.84 8.14
CA LEU A 791 -23.38 6.79 7.74
C LEU A 791 -23.23 6.46 6.25
N LEU A 792 -23.17 7.48 5.38
CA LEU A 792 -22.99 7.28 3.93
C LEU A 792 -21.63 6.66 3.59
N GLU A 793 -20.57 7.03 4.30
CA GLU A 793 -19.25 6.40 4.14
C GLU A 793 -19.26 4.92 4.55
N GLU A 794 -19.94 4.60 5.64
CA GLU A 794 -20.03 3.24 6.19
C GLU A 794 -20.95 2.33 5.38
N ALA A 795 -22.11 2.81 5.03
CA ALA A 795 -23.11 2.06 4.28
C ALA A 795 -22.85 1.98 2.78
N SER A 796 -21.98 2.85 2.24
CA SER A 796 -21.53 2.84 0.85
C SER A 796 -22.67 2.64 -0.16
N PRO A 797 -23.76 3.43 -0.14
CA PRO A 797 -24.89 3.24 -1.04
C PRO A 797 -24.43 3.35 -2.51
N SER A 798 -25.09 2.61 -3.40
CA SER A 798 -24.82 2.64 -4.83
C SER A 798 -25.81 3.58 -5.53
N PRO A 799 -25.43 4.81 -5.86
CA PRO A 799 -26.36 5.78 -6.45
C PRO A 799 -27.02 5.30 -7.76
N GLY A 800 -26.34 4.44 -8.52
CA GLY A 800 -26.89 3.85 -9.75
C GLY A 800 -28.02 2.84 -9.55
N SER A 801 -28.32 2.46 -8.29
CA SER A 801 -29.35 1.48 -7.93
C SER A 801 -30.40 2.06 -7.01
N GLU A 802 -30.52 3.37 -6.91
CA GLU A 802 -31.40 4.09 -5.99
C GLU A 802 -32.43 4.95 -6.76
N ASN A 803 -33.48 5.38 -6.03
CA ASN A 803 -34.48 6.30 -6.59
C ASN A 803 -33.90 7.71 -6.75
N ASN A 804 -33.29 7.98 -7.88
CA ASN A 804 -32.72 9.27 -8.24
C ASN A 804 -32.98 9.59 -9.70
N LEU A 805 -32.54 10.77 -10.17
CA LEU A 805 -32.81 11.25 -11.51
C LEU A 805 -32.22 10.35 -12.60
N ALA A 806 -31.05 9.74 -12.37
CA ALA A 806 -30.43 8.84 -13.34
C ALA A 806 -31.26 7.55 -13.55
N TYR A 807 -31.87 7.00 -12.50
CA TYR A 807 -32.79 5.88 -12.59
C TYR A 807 -33.98 6.21 -13.51
N TRP A 808 -34.62 7.37 -13.30
CA TRP A 808 -35.80 7.79 -14.07
C TRP A 808 -35.44 8.19 -15.49
N ALA A 809 -34.30 8.81 -15.73
CA ALA A 809 -33.81 9.16 -17.06
C ALA A 809 -33.31 7.96 -17.87
N GLY A 810 -32.90 6.87 -17.19
CA GLY A 810 -32.24 5.71 -17.80
C GLY A 810 -30.76 5.91 -18.10
N TYR A 811 -30.19 7.05 -17.72
CA TYR A 811 -28.77 7.41 -17.85
C TYR A 811 -28.45 8.54 -16.86
N ILE A 812 -27.16 8.86 -16.67
CA ILE A 812 -26.73 9.99 -15.85
C ILE A 812 -26.84 11.28 -16.67
N PRO A 813 -27.79 12.20 -16.35
CA PRO A 813 -27.97 13.42 -17.10
C PRO A 813 -26.83 14.42 -16.93
N THR A 814 -26.55 15.19 -17.99
CA THR A 814 -25.69 16.37 -17.86
C THR A 814 -26.43 17.50 -17.10
N PRO A 815 -25.72 18.50 -16.52
CA PRO A 815 -26.36 19.60 -15.80
C PRO A 815 -27.44 20.37 -16.60
N ASP A 816 -27.29 20.45 -17.92
CA ASP A 816 -28.27 21.09 -18.78
C ASP A 816 -29.52 20.21 -18.99
N GLU A 817 -29.35 18.91 -19.13
CA GLU A 817 -30.45 17.95 -19.22
C GLU A 817 -31.18 17.84 -17.88
N GLU A 818 -30.47 17.78 -16.79
CA GLU A 818 -31.02 17.80 -15.42
C GLU A 818 -32.00 18.97 -15.27
N ARG A 819 -31.56 20.21 -15.57
CA ARG A 819 -32.38 21.41 -15.49
C ARG A 819 -33.64 21.30 -16.35
N LYS A 820 -33.53 20.79 -17.60
CA LYS A 820 -34.65 20.59 -18.51
C LYS A 820 -35.64 19.53 -17.99
N LEU A 821 -35.10 18.42 -17.46
CA LEU A 821 -35.90 17.34 -16.87
C LEU A 821 -36.65 17.82 -15.62
N LEU A 822 -35.98 18.50 -14.69
CA LEU A 822 -36.60 19.05 -13.50
C LEU A 822 -37.72 20.01 -13.80
N ASN A 823 -37.52 20.92 -14.77
CA ASN A 823 -38.58 21.84 -15.23
C ASN A 823 -39.79 21.08 -15.78
N ARG A 824 -39.56 20.02 -16.55
CA ARG A 824 -40.62 19.22 -17.15
C ARG A 824 -41.34 18.36 -16.10
N ILE A 825 -40.63 17.79 -15.16
CA ILE A 825 -41.19 17.03 -14.03
C ILE A 825 -42.08 17.93 -13.16
N SER A 826 -41.60 19.12 -12.86
CA SER A 826 -42.36 20.12 -12.07
C SER A 826 -43.63 20.56 -12.79
N ALA A 827 -43.58 20.74 -14.14
CA ALA A 827 -44.73 21.21 -14.92
C ALA A 827 -45.80 20.13 -15.10
N LEU A 828 -45.45 18.85 -15.14
CA LEU A 828 -46.37 17.76 -15.51
C LEU A 828 -46.69 16.79 -14.36
N GLY A 829 -45.79 16.63 -13.41
CA GLY A 829 -45.83 15.51 -12.46
C GLY A 829 -46.56 15.80 -11.16
N GLY A 830 -46.75 17.04 -10.79
CA GLY A 830 -47.27 17.43 -9.46
C GLY A 830 -46.25 17.20 -8.34
N ARG A 831 -46.66 17.41 -7.09
CA ARG A 831 -45.79 17.33 -5.91
C ARG A 831 -45.33 15.92 -5.65
N GLY A 832 -44.01 15.72 -5.52
CA GLY A 832 -43.37 14.43 -5.21
C GLY A 832 -43.65 13.33 -6.24
N ALA A 833 -43.79 13.67 -7.53
CA ALA A 833 -44.21 12.75 -8.59
C ALA A 833 -43.29 11.52 -8.75
N LEU A 834 -42.00 11.63 -8.40
CA LEU A 834 -41.01 10.57 -8.53
C LEU A 834 -40.74 9.81 -7.22
N LEU A 835 -41.41 10.19 -6.12
CA LEU A 835 -41.31 9.45 -4.88
C LEU A 835 -41.89 8.05 -5.02
N THR A 836 -41.21 7.11 -4.43
CA THR A 836 -41.65 5.72 -4.31
C THR A 836 -41.84 5.34 -2.85
N GLU A 837 -42.46 4.22 -2.62
CA GLU A 837 -42.53 3.63 -1.31
C GLU A 837 -41.13 3.37 -0.76
N THR A 838 -40.82 3.73 0.50
CA THR A 838 -39.52 3.52 1.13
C THR A 838 -39.09 2.09 1.01
N GLY A 839 -37.78 1.83 0.85
CA GLY A 839 -37.25 0.49 0.64
C GLY A 839 -37.62 -0.16 -0.69
N SER A 840 -38.02 0.62 -1.73
CA SER A 840 -38.29 0.10 -3.04
C SER A 840 -37.05 -0.32 -3.81
N PHE A 841 -35.89 0.13 -3.38
CA PHE A 841 -34.58 -0.11 -3.95
C PHE A 841 -33.72 -1.00 -3.05
N PRO A 842 -32.64 -1.60 -3.54
CA PRO A 842 -31.78 -2.46 -2.75
C PRO A 842 -31.22 -1.73 -1.52
N ALA A 843 -31.10 -2.46 -0.39
CA ALA A 843 -30.45 -1.92 0.78
C ALA A 843 -28.96 -1.63 0.51
N ALA A 844 -28.46 -0.56 1.10
CA ALA A 844 -27.03 -0.30 1.24
C ALA A 844 -26.40 -1.23 2.30
N ASP A 845 -25.08 -1.20 2.43
CA ASP A 845 -24.38 -1.96 3.45
C ASP A 845 -24.93 -1.64 4.85
N GLY A 846 -25.02 -2.65 5.71
CA GLY A 846 -25.66 -2.52 7.02
C GLY A 846 -27.18 -2.58 7.01
N GLY A 847 -27.84 -2.74 5.85
CA GLY A 847 -29.27 -2.95 5.72
C GLY A 847 -30.12 -1.65 5.71
N TYR A 848 -29.51 -0.51 5.43
CA TYR A 848 -30.19 0.78 5.28
C TYR A 848 -30.74 0.94 3.86
N TYR A 849 -31.90 1.58 3.72
CA TYR A 849 -32.57 1.82 2.45
C TYR A 849 -32.64 3.31 2.12
N ASP A 850 -32.72 3.62 0.83
CA ASP A 850 -32.95 4.96 0.28
C ASP A 850 -31.92 6.03 0.74
N LEU A 851 -30.66 5.63 1.01
CA LEU A 851 -29.61 6.57 1.45
C LEU A 851 -29.09 7.49 0.33
N ALA A 852 -29.23 7.08 -0.94
CA ALA A 852 -28.76 7.83 -2.09
C ALA A 852 -29.89 8.16 -3.08
N GLY A 853 -31.12 8.32 -2.56
CA GLY A 853 -32.30 8.60 -3.40
C GLY A 853 -33.56 8.91 -2.59
N ASN A 854 -34.70 8.87 -3.27
CA ASN A 854 -36.05 9.07 -2.77
C ASN A 854 -36.26 10.47 -2.16
N VAL A 855 -35.95 10.73 -0.88
CA VAL A 855 -35.93 12.07 -0.32
C VAL A 855 -34.55 12.43 0.25
N ALA A 856 -34.16 13.70 0.10
CA ALA A 856 -33.05 14.24 0.86
C ALA A 856 -33.50 14.48 2.32
N GLU A 857 -32.61 14.30 3.27
CA GLU A 857 -32.98 14.20 4.68
C GLU A 857 -32.55 15.43 5.48
N TRP A 858 -33.43 15.91 6.36
CA TRP A 858 -33.10 17.01 7.23
C TRP A 858 -32.00 16.67 8.23
N VAL A 859 -30.97 17.52 8.26
CA VAL A 859 -29.84 17.42 9.21
C VAL A 859 -29.58 18.74 9.92
N SER A 860 -28.99 18.65 11.11
CA SER A 860 -28.42 19.83 11.79
C SER A 860 -27.03 20.12 11.30
N THR A 861 -26.64 21.38 11.12
CA THR A 861 -25.33 21.81 10.67
C THR A 861 -24.42 22.18 11.85
N ARG A 862 -23.11 22.14 11.66
CA ARG A 862 -22.09 22.54 12.65
C ARG A 862 -22.23 23.98 13.18
N LYS A 863 -22.91 24.87 12.44
CA LYS A 863 -23.10 26.28 12.79
C LYS A 863 -24.44 26.54 13.51
N GLY A 864 -25.13 25.49 13.92
CA GLY A 864 -26.44 25.60 14.61
C GLY A 864 -27.62 25.87 13.68
N GLY A 865 -27.43 25.71 12.35
CA GLY A 865 -28.51 25.77 11.36
C GLY A 865 -29.03 24.39 10.99
N SER A 866 -29.86 24.35 9.92
CA SER A 866 -30.36 23.11 9.34
C SER A 866 -30.33 23.17 7.83
N ARG A 867 -30.22 22.02 7.19
CA ARG A 867 -30.36 21.86 5.73
C ARG A 867 -30.86 20.48 5.36
N ALA A 868 -31.37 20.33 4.15
CA ALA A 868 -31.55 19.03 3.52
C ALA A 868 -30.17 18.50 3.05
N PHE A 869 -29.93 17.22 3.28
CA PHE A 869 -28.67 16.54 2.99
C PHE A 869 -28.97 15.22 2.25
N GLY A 870 -28.06 14.82 1.35
CA GLY A 870 -28.23 13.61 0.58
C GLY A 870 -28.88 13.82 -0.79
N LEU A 871 -29.05 12.71 -1.50
CA LEU A 871 -29.70 12.68 -2.80
C LEU A 871 -31.19 12.41 -2.67
N SER A 872 -31.99 12.84 -3.66
CA SER A 872 -33.42 12.60 -3.74
C SER A 872 -33.81 12.04 -5.12
N ALA A 873 -35.07 11.69 -5.31
CA ALA A 873 -35.58 11.16 -6.58
C ALA A 873 -35.35 12.10 -7.78
N VAL A 874 -35.08 13.37 -7.52
CA VAL A 874 -34.79 14.40 -8.55
C VAL A 874 -33.34 14.85 -8.55
N SER A 875 -32.48 14.24 -7.74
CA SER A 875 -31.05 14.57 -7.68
C SER A 875 -30.25 13.78 -8.70
N ASN A 876 -29.23 14.43 -9.28
CA ASN A 876 -28.26 13.76 -10.12
C ASN A 876 -27.22 13.07 -9.24
N PRO A 877 -26.99 11.75 -9.38
CA PRO A 877 -26.07 10.99 -8.53
C PRO A 877 -24.59 11.42 -8.66
N ASP A 878 -24.21 12.11 -9.72
CA ASP A 878 -22.84 12.63 -9.89
C ASP A 878 -22.60 13.94 -9.10
N THR A 879 -23.63 14.54 -8.54
CA THR A 879 -23.53 15.74 -7.72
C THR A 879 -23.25 15.35 -6.27
N ARG A 880 -22.40 16.10 -5.56
CA ARG A 880 -22.15 15.85 -4.14
C ARG A 880 -23.42 16.05 -3.33
N ALA A 881 -23.69 15.13 -2.40
CA ALA A 881 -24.83 15.25 -1.49
C ALA A 881 -24.86 16.60 -0.73
N ALA A 882 -23.69 17.15 -0.43
CA ALA A 882 -23.53 18.46 0.23
C ALA A 882 -23.85 19.66 -0.65
N ASP A 883 -23.84 19.53 -1.97
CA ASP A 883 -24.08 20.61 -2.92
C ASP A 883 -25.53 20.63 -3.45
N GLN A 884 -26.35 19.65 -3.06
CA GLN A 884 -27.74 19.53 -3.47
C GLN A 884 -28.64 20.48 -2.67
N VAL A 885 -29.58 21.12 -3.37
CA VAL A 885 -30.70 21.88 -2.78
C VAL A 885 -31.99 21.26 -3.34
N PRO A 886 -32.44 20.15 -2.78
CA PRO A 886 -33.63 19.48 -3.28
C PRO A 886 -34.86 20.34 -3.06
N PRO A 887 -35.90 20.24 -3.93
CA PRO A 887 -37.19 20.88 -3.67
C PRO A 887 -37.85 20.33 -2.41
N ASP A 888 -38.65 21.17 -1.72
CA ASP A 888 -39.34 20.78 -0.50
C ASP A 888 -40.15 19.48 -0.62
N ASP A 889 -40.78 19.26 -1.77
CA ASP A 889 -41.55 18.03 -2.06
C ASP A 889 -40.70 16.75 -2.13
N TYR A 890 -39.39 16.86 -2.15
CA TYR A 890 -38.40 15.79 -2.15
C TYR A 890 -37.46 15.88 -0.95
N THR A 891 -37.91 16.58 0.11
CA THR A 891 -37.16 16.70 1.35
C THR A 891 -37.98 16.07 2.49
N GLY A 892 -37.39 15.07 3.14
CA GLY A 892 -37.94 14.31 4.27
C GLY A 892 -36.96 14.21 5.43
N PHE A 893 -36.98 13.11 6.16
CA PHE A 893 -35.99 12.88 7.22
C PHE A 893 -35.96 11.42 7.69
N ARG A 894 -34.83 11.06 8.29
CA ARG A 894 -34.59 9.82 9.01
C ARG A 894 -34.36 10.12 10.50
N VAL A 895 -34.86 9.26 11.38
CA VAL A 895 -34.60 9.42 12.81
C VAL A 895 -33.26 8.82 13.23
N CYS A 896 -32.66 9.42 14.26
CA CYS A 896 -31.58 8.81 15.04
C CYS A 896 -32.03 8.54 16.44
N ARG A 897 -31.53 7.49 17.06
CA ARG A 897 -31.72 7.16 18.48
C ARG A 897 -30.35 6.88 19.12
N LYS A 898 -30.12 7.31 20.36
CA LYS A 898 -28.97 6.86 21.12
C LYS A 898 -29.05 5.35 21.32
N SER A 899 -27.95 4.65 21.02
CA SER A 899 -27.82 3.25 21.38
C SER A 899 -27.92 3.14 22.89
N GLN A 900 -28.77 2.23 23.40
CA GLN A 900 -28.75 1.89 24.83
C GLN A 900 -27.41 1.14 25.00
N GLY A 901 -26.50 1.73 25.76
CA GLY A 901 -25.33 0.99 26.24
C GLY A 901 -25.81 -0.11 27.15
N ASP A 902 -25.36 -1.33 26.94
CA ASP A 902 -25.48 -2.43 27.88
C ASP A 902 -24.77 -2.11 29.18
#